data_341a880825697cae1e9f6fe0c454b7f3
#
_entry.id   341a880825697cae1e9f6fe0c454b7f3
#
_cell.length_a   1.000
_cell.length_b   1.000
_cell.length_c   1.000
_cell.angle_alpha   90.00
_cell.angle_beta   90.00
_cell.angle_gamma   90.00
#
_symmetry.space_group_name_H-M   'P 1'
#
loop_
_entity.id
_entity.type
_entity.pdbx_description
1 polymer ?
#
loop_
_entity_poly.entity_id
_entity_poly.type
_entity_poly.pdbx_seq_one_letter_code
_entity_poly.pdbx_strand_id
1 'polypeptide(L)'
;MKLKLLFILVLITVMHGSGQGLWKKTGIKLPPPICYASYESHHSFIGPPAQYLDRLKSGSLKKATIEVSYIDFTPEAQQAFQYAVDIWENLIYSPVPIRVKATLESLDKGVLGSCGPANYYKNFNSTQIWNCYYPIALVEKMLGEEVNPNEEYDIVASFNKDFSNWYFGTDGKTPSNQYDFVSTVLHELAHGLGYSGFFYSERGRGGYSDDDISAAFDYFVEDKAGNRLVNTSIFANPSVALHEGLTSGWLEFDTKLVNTDLPRLYAPSTWDDGSSIYHLDDDIYETGDPNSLMTPFTGTGEAVHDPGPNSLAMLYEIGWKTLTIKHKELKDVEFVSTPIPVEVRIESDYDLDSASVYLHYLSGLFKQTDSVQLKATEVPTVFSAQLPQNLSGEVRYYFSAADVKNRRFQFPSNAPTNYLSFNIGPDDEAPLVNHEPVKYMLTTSLLAKIDAEVTDNMGLKSVNLEYFVNGGLVKSLALTNDTNDLYTADLAFPEGSVSDGDKISYRIVATDISSNSNIGRSPLSGYYTFYIEGIQNPVERYVNSFNTETRDFISSDFSITTVSGFDSPALNSAHPYLSPDADGMNYNFTTILKYPVILKTGGKMSFDEIVLVEPGETGTKFGDEEFWDYVIVEGSKDGGTTWKPLLDGYDSNAQLAWYSLFNSKMSGNNSTAVPTKDLIVKREIDLLANQNFVAGDTIQIRFRLFSDLYSHGWGWMIDNLVIQDFGTATHSLAISSGEVLFFPNPASGLVNLQIQSNEKVSKFILKTFNASGNLVYNQSFSMESTSFQTEIDVSRLVPGLYLFAVEPEKGQVITRKILIQ
;
A
#
# COMPACT_ATOMS: atom_id res chain seq x y z
N MET A 1 -51.07 -7.43 -26.97
CA MET A 1 -50.09 -8.35 -26.39
C MET A 1 -48.77 -8.17 -27.16
N LYS A 2 -47.86 -7.28 -26.68
CA LYS A 2 -46.56 -7.03 -27.29
C LYS A 2 -45.48 -7.58 -26.34
N LEU A 3 -44.84 -8.66 -26.79
CA LEU A 3 -43.75 -9.30 -26.14
C LEU A 3 -42.52 -8.41 -26.27
N LYS A 4 -41.99 -7.86 -25.17
CA LYS A 4 -40.68 -7.18 -25.13
C LYS A 4 -39.60 -8.24 -24.90
N LEU A 5 -38.79 -8.51 -25.94
CA LEU A 5 -37.56 -9.27 -25.82
C LEU A 5 -36.53 -8.41 -25.07
N LEU A 6 -36.14 -8.86 -23.89
CA LEU A 6 -35.03 -8.28 -23.12
C LEU A 6 -33.74 -8.94 -23.63
N PHE A 7 -32.96 -8.21 -24.39
CA PHE A 7 -31.58 -8.62 -24.71
C PHE A 7 -30.71 -8.37 -23.46
N ILE A 8 -30.34 -9.43 -22.78
CA ILE A 8 -29.26 -9.40 -21.79
C ILE A 8 -27.95 -9.43 -22.58
N LEU A 9 -27.30 -8.30 -22.69
CA LEU A 9 -25.92 -8.20 -23.17
C LEU A 9 -25.02 -8.77 -22.07
N VAL A 10 -24.59 -10.01 -22.19
CA VAL A 10 -23.49 -10.55 -21.38
C VAL A 10 -22.23 -9.95 -21.97
N LEU A 11 -21.69 -8.92 -21.32
CA LEU A 11 -20.32 -8.47 -21.53
C LEU A 11 -19.40 -9.58 -21.01
N ILE A 12 -18.92 -10.42 -21.92
CA ILE A 12 -17.74 -11.24 -21.66
C ILE A 12 -16.55 -10.27 -21.78
N THR A 13 -16.12 -9.70 -20.68
CA THR A 13 -14.79 -9.10 -20.58
C THR A 13 -13.78 -10.23 -20.70
N VAL A 14 -13.21 -10.40 -21.88
CA VAL A 14 -11.98 -11.17 -22.04
C VAL A 14 -10.89 -10.35 -21.36
N MET A 15 -10.62 -10.67 -20.12
CA MET A 15 -9.40 -10.19 -19.46
C MET A 15 -8.21 -10.84 -20.16
N HIS A 16 -7.55 -10.10 -21.02
CA HIS A 16 -6.19 -10.43 -21.42
C HIS A 16 -5.31 -10.14 -20.20
N GLY A 17 -5.01 -11.20 -19.45
CA GLY A 17 -4.23 -11.11 -18.22
C GLY A 17 -2.75 -11.09 -18.54
N SER A 18 -2.18 -9.92 -18.68
CA SER A 18 -0.79 -9.67 -18.34
C SER A 18 -0.77 -9.26 -16.87
N GLY A 19 -0.44 -10.19 -15.99
CA GLY A 19 -0.36 -9.98 -14.55
C GLY A 19 -1.23 -10.97 -13.79
N GLN A 20 -0.74 -12.21 -13.66
CA GLN A 20 -1.28 -13.09 -12.64
C GLN A 20 -0.87 -12.50 -11.30
N GLY A 21 -1.80 -11.84 -10.61
CA GLY A 21 -1.57 -11.26 -9.31
C GLY A 21 -1.10 -12.34 -8.32
N LEU A 22 -0.07 -12.01 -7.56
CA LEU A 22 0.35 -12.80 -6.41
C LEU A 22 -0.84 -12.98 -5.46
N TRP A 23 -1.13 -14.24 -5.09
CA TRP A 23 -2.19 -14.53 -4.14
C TRP A 23 -1.57 -14.79 -2.78
N LYS A 24 -1.63 -13.79 -1.88
CA LYS A 24 -1.19 -13.88 -0.48
C LYS A 24 -2.18 -14.73 0.31
N LYS A 25 -1.68 -15.65 1.12
CA LYS A 25 -2.47 -16.34 2.13
C LYS A 25 -2.32 -15.60 3.46
N THR A 26 -3.35 -14.86 3.85
CA THR A 26 -3.43 -14.21 5.15
C THR A 26 -4.23 -15.08 6.14
N GLY A 27 -3.82 -15.08 7.41
CA GLY A 27 -4.63 -15.66 8.49
C GLY A 27 -4.45 -17.15 8.77
N ILE A 28 -3.41 -17.82 8.25
CA ILE A 28 -3.04 -19.13 8.75
C ILE A 28 -2.33 -18.93 10.09
N LYS A 29 -3.09 -19.08 11.17
CA LYS A 29 -2.53 -19.30 12.52
C LYS A 29 -2.32 -20.80 12.75
N LEU A 30 -1.48 -21.43 11.94
CA LEU A 30 -0.88 -22.68 12.37
C LEU A 30 0.30 -22.28 13.28
N PRO A 31 0.43 -22.91 14.47
CA PRO A 31 1.62 -22.68 15.26
C PRO A 31 2.83 -23.05 14.38
N PRO A 32 3.88 -22.20 14.33
CA PRO A 32 5.09 -22.55 13.61
C PRO A 32 5.69 -23.83 14.21
N PRO A 33 6.51 -24.57 13.46
CA PRO A 33 7.25 -25.70 14.00
C PRO A 33 8.05 -25.31 15.24
N ILE A 34 8.27 -26.28 16.13
CA ILE A 34 8.85 -26.05 17.47
C ILE A 34 9.98 -27.04 17.69
N CYS A 35 11.14 -26.52 18.11
CA CYS A 35 12.25 -27.32 18.60
C CYS A 35 12.15 -27.52 20.12
N TYR A 36 12.13 -28.79 20.57
CA TYR A 36 12.04 -29.12 21.97
C TYR A 36 13.38 -29.56 22.58
N ALA A 37 13.56 -29.20 23.84
CA ALA A 37 14.66 -29.67 24.64
C ALA A 37 14.49 -31.15 24.98
N SER A 38 15.42 -32.03 24.55
CA SER A 38 15.63 -33.32 25.15
C SER A 38 16.41 -33.17 26.45
N TYR A 39 16.06 -33.94 27.49
CA TYR A 39 16.81 -33.95 28.75
C TYR A 39 17.96 -34.95 28.73
N GLU A 40 18.23 -35.58 27.58
CA GLU A 40 19.37 -36.44 27.38
C GLU A 40 20.64 -35.61 27.14
N SER A 41 21.78 -36.18 27.61
CA SER A 41 23.09 -35.54 27.49
C SER A 41 23.94 -36.33 26.52
N HIS A 42 24.46 -35.63 25.51
CA HIS A 42 25.30 -36.20 24.48
C HIS A 42 26.65 -35.50 24.40
N HIS A 43 27.57 -36.05 23.62
CA HIS A 43 28.83 -35.43 23.24
C HIS A 43 29.04 -35.67 21.74
N SER A 44 28.37 -34.87 20.94
CA SER A 44 28.49 -34.93 19.47
C SER A 44 28.80 -33.54 18.91
N PHE A 45 29.59 -33.53 17.87
CA PHE A 45 29.84 -32.31 17.10
C PHE A 45 29.85 -32.62 15.60
N ILE A 46 28.92 -32.02 14.87
CA ILE A 46 28.94 -31.95 13.43
C ILE A 46 29.34 -30.53 13.04
N GLY A 47 30.53 -30.44 12.40
CA GLY A 47 31.12 -29.16 12.03
C GLY A 47 30.38 -28.50 10.85
N PRO A 48 30.62 -27.21 10.62
CA PRO A 48 29.94 -26.47 9.54
C PRO A 48 30.29 -27.05 8.15
N PRO A 49 29.42 -26.84 7.16
CA PRO A 49 29.58 -27.37 5.81
C PRO A 49 30.88 -27.00 5.14
N ALA A 50 31.44 -27.91 4.34
CA ALA A 50 32.70 -27.67 3.63
C ALA A 50 32.65 -26.41 2.76
N GLN A 51 31.52 -26.12 2.12
CA GLN A 51 31.30 -24.91 1.30
C GLN A 51 31.48 -23.63 2.12
N TYR A 52 30.98 -23.59 3.36
CA TYR A 52 31.17 -22.47 4.26
C TYR A 52 32.67 -22.29 4.63
N LEU A 53 33.33 -23.37 4.97
CA LEU A 53 34.78 -23.36 5.33
C LEU A 53 35.67 -22.95 4.15
N ASP A 54 35.34 -23.40 2.93
CA ASP A 54 36.11 -23.05 1.73
C ASP A 54 35.88 -21.59 1.34
N ARG A 55 34.70 -21.04 1.55
CA ARG A 55 34.47 -19.60 1.40
C ARG A 55 35.31 -18.77 2.37
N LEU A 56 35.34 -19.15 3.64
CA LEU A 56 36.16 -18.45 4.63
C LEU A 56 37.66 -18.40 4.22
N LYS A 57 38.14 -19.48 3.59
CA LYS A 57 39.52 -19.55 3.08
C LYS A 57 39.75 -18.71 1.82
N SER A 58 38.80 -18.73 0.90
CA SER A 58 38.90 -18.06 -0.41
C SER A 58 38.53 -16.59 -0.38
N GLY A 59 37.77 -16.14 0.61
CA GLY A 59 37.20 -14.81 0.69
C GLY A 59 36.15 -14.53 -0.40
N SER A 60 35.54 -15.56 -0.99
CA SER A 60 34.47 -15.40 -1.98
C SER A 60 33.19 -14.81 -1.36
N LEU A 61 32.37 -14.17 -2.18
CA LEU A 61 31.12 -13.54 -1.75
C LEU A 61 30.11 -14.58 -1.23
N LYS A 62 29.26 -14.16 -0.33
CA LYS A 62 28.08 -14.90 0.12
C LYS A 62 27.11 -15.06 -1.05
N LYS A 63 26.27 -16.10 -1.04
CA LYS A 63 25.29 -16.39 -2.08
C LYS A 63 23.93 -15.77 -1.80
N ALA A 64 23.65 -15.44 -0.55
CA ALA A 64 22.45 -14.74 -0.09
C ALA A 64 22.84 -13.68 0.93
N THR A 65 21.95 -12.74 1.21
CA THR A 65 22.03 -11.77 2.31
C THR A 65 20.84 -12.03 3.23
N ILE A 66 21.10 -12.26 4.53
CA ILE A 66 20.06 -12.41 5.55
C ILE A 66 20.21 -11.26 6.53
N GLU A 67 19.22 -10.38 6.57
CA GLU A 67 19.18 -9.21 7.45
C GLU A 67 18.36 -9.54 8.70
N VAL A 68 18.97 -9.40 9.89
CA VAL A 68 18.32 -9.80 11.14
C VAL A 68 18.05 -8.59 12.03
N SER A 69 16.78 -8.42 12.41
CA SER A 69 16.36 -7.50 13.46
C SER A 69 16.29 -8.24 14.80
N TYR A 70 17.18 -7.89 15.72
CA TYR A 70 17.29 -8.53 17.03
C TYR A 70 16.47 -7.79 18.09
N ILE A 71 15.61 -8.52 18.82
CA ILE A 71 14.81 -8.00 19.93
C ILE A 71 15.21 -8.75 21.21
N ASP A 72 15.63 -8.00 22.22
CA ASP A 72 16.02 -8.49 23.56
C ASP A 72 17.23 -9.46 23.59
N PHE A 73 18.06 -9.52 22.54
CA PHE A 73 19.26 -10.34 22.47
C PHE A 73 20.46 -9.72 23.17
N THR A 74 21.22 -10.56 23.88
CA THR A 74 22.56 -10.15 24.35
C THR A 74 23.57 -10.14 23.19
N PRO A 75 24.69 -9.42 23.30
CA PRO A 75 25.72 -9.43 22.25
C PRO A 75 26.29 -10.83 21.94
N GLU A 76 26.43 -11.70 22.94
CA GLU A 76 26.89 -13.07 22.78
C GLU A 76 25.87 -13.91 21.98
N ALA A 77 24.57 -13.77 22.30
CA ALA A 77 23.50 -14.45 21.58
C ALA A 77 23.40 -13.96 20.13
N GLN A 78 23.55 -12.65 19.89
CA GLN A 78 23.61 -12.10 18.52
C GLN A 78 24.79 -12.66 17.71
N GLN A 79 25.96 -12.79 18.32
CA GLN A 79 27.12 -13.36 17.64
C GLN A 79 26.92 -14.83 17.26
N ALA A 80 26.34 -15.64 18.14
CA ALA A 80 26.02 -17.04 17.88
C ALA A 80 24.93 -17.15 16.78
N PHE A 81 23.91 -16.31 16.83
CA PHE A 81 22.87 -16.23 15.78
C PHE A 81 23.49 -15.88 14.43
N GLN A 82 24.31 -14.83 14.38
CA GLN A 82 24.96 -14.41 13.14
C GLN A 82 25.86 -15.49 12.54
N TYR A 83 26.49 -16.32 13.36
CA TYR A 83 27.27 -17.45 12.87
C TYR A 83 26.38 -18.49 12.14
N ALA A 84 25.20 -18.77 12.65
CA ALA A 84 24.22 -19.64 11.97
C ALA A 84 23.70 -19.01 10.67
N VAL A 85 23.41 -17.71 10.68
CA VAL A 85 23.07 -16.93 9.49
C VAL A 85 24.16 -17.03 8.43
N ASP A 86 25.42 -16.83 8.81
CA ASP A 86 26.58 -16.92 7.91
C ASP A 86 26.68 -18.29 7.22
N ILE A 87 26.26 -19.38 7.88
CA ILE A 87 26.21 -20.72 7.29
C ILE A 87 25.10 -20.78 6.24
N TRP A 88 23.87 -20.34 6.56
CA TRP A 88 22.76 -20.33 5.60
C TRP A 88 23.03 -19.47 4.37
N GLU A 89 23.60 -18.28 4.52
CA GLU A 89 23.97 -17.37 3.41
C GLU A 89 24.97 -18.00 2.39
N ASN A 90 25.58 -19.12 2.74
CA ASN A 90 26.47 -19.87 1.84
C ASN A 90 25.79 -21.06 1.18
N LEU A 91 24.75 -21.58 1.79
CA LEU A 91 24.05 -22.79 1.34
C LEU A 91 22.90 -22.49 0.39
N ILE A 92 22.22 -21.38 0.59
CA ILE A 92 21.10 -20.93 -0.25
C ILE A 92 21.55 -19.77 -1.14
N TYR A 93 20.82 -19.55 -2.25
CA TYR A 93 20.98 -18.41 -3.13
C TYR A 93 19.72 -17.56 -3.11
N SER A 94 19.89 -16.25 -2.92
CA SER A 94 18.80 -15.28 -3.12
C SER A 94 19.37 -14.01 -3.76
N PRO A 95 18.72 -13.48 -4.82
CA PRO A 95 19.10 -12.20 -5.43
C PRO A 95 18.61 -10.98 -4.63
N VAL A 96 17.70 -11.19 -3.67
CA VAL A 96 17.15 -10.16 -2.78
C VAL A 96 17.47 -10.52 -1.32
N PRO A 97 17.54 -9.55 -0.41
CA PRO A 97 17.75 -9.82 1.02
C PRO A 97 16.60 -10.66 1.61
N ILE A 98 16.90 -11.49 2.59
CA ILE A 98 15.92 -12.22 3.41
C ILE A 98 15.87 -11.53 4.76
N ARG A 99 14.71 -11.00 5.16
CA ARG A 99 14.53 -10.23 6.38
C ARG A 99 13.98 -11.10 7.51
N VAL A 100 14.72 -11.18 8.62
CA VAL A 100 14.40 -12.01 9.78
C VAL A 100 14.12 -11.13 10.99
N LYS A 101 12.97 -11.33 11.63
CA LYS A 101 12.69 -10.83 12.97
C LYS A 101 13.04 -11.91 13.97
N ALA A 102 14.02 -11.69 14.82
CA ALA A 102 14.43 -12.60 15.87
C ALA A 102 14.15 -12.01 17.24
N THR A 103 13.38 -12.71 18.08
CA THR A 103 13.01 -12.27 19.43
C THR A 103 13.52 -13.27 20.47
N LEU A 104 14.14 -12.79 21.54
CA LEU A 104 14.51 -13.60 22.69
C LEU A 104 13.49 -13.35 23.80
N GLU A 105 12.51 -14.27 23.97
CA GLU A 105 11.36 -14.08 24.83
C GLU A 105 11.06 -15.34 25.67
N SER A 106 10.11 -15.24 26.61
CA SER A 106 9.67 -16.40 27.39
C SER A 106 8.76 -17.27 26.53
N LEU A 107 9.15 -18.52 26.31
CA LEU A 107 8.36 -19.53 25.60
C LEU A 107 7.88 -20.60 26.59
N ASP A 108 7.06 -21.53 26.12
CA ASP A 108 6.54 -22.63 26.89
C ASP A 108 7.68 -23.53 27.42
N LYS A 109 7.41 -24.21 28.52
CA LYS A 109 8.39 -25.07 29.18
C LYS A 109 8.84 -26.19 28.22
N GLY A 110 10.16 -26.26 28.02
CA GLY A 110 10.76 -27.27 27.15
C GLY A 110 10.94 -26.84 25.71
N VAL A 111 10.37 -25.72 25.31
CA VAL A 111 10.56 -25.12 23.97
C VAL A 111 11.88 -24.36 23.92
N LEU A 112 12.78 -24.72 23.01
CA LEU A 112 14.05 -24.02 22.76
C LEU A 112 13.83 -22.83 21.81
N GLY A 113 13.10 -23.04 20.74
CA GLY A 113 12.78 -22.03 19.73
C GLY A 113 11.57 -22.40 18.91
N SER A 114 11.14 -21.46 18.11
CA SER A 114 10.04 -21.61 17.14
C SER A 114 10.23 -20.61 16.00
N CYS A 115 10.08 -21.06 14.77
CA CYS A 115 10.25 -20.20 13.60
C CYS A 115 9.36 -20.61 12.45
N GLY A 116 8.96 -19.62 11.65
CA GLY A 116 8.21 -19.87 10.42
C GLY A 116 8.25 -18.71 9.45
N PRO A 117 7.79 -18.93 8.22
CA PRO A 117 7.58 -17.88 7.25
C PRO A 117 6.51 -16.89 7.73
N ALA A 118 6.74 -15.60 7.51
CA ALA A 118 5.77 -14.56 7.88
C ALA A 118 4.50 -14.64 7.01
N ASN A 119 4.65 -15.03 5.74
CA ASN A 119 3.57 -15.12 4.77
C ASN A 119 3.81 -16.22 3.75
N TYR A 120 2.75 -16.59 3.02
CA TYR A 120 2.80 -17.54 1.91
C TYR A 120 2.08 -17.01 0.69
N TYR A 121 2.60 -17.30 -0.51
CA TYR A 121 2.03 -16.89 -1.79
C TYR A 121 1.93 -18.07 -2.76
N LYS A 122 0.96 -18.03 -3.68
CA LYS A 122 0.75 -19.03 -4.72
C LYS A 122 0.54 -18.39 -6.09
N ASN A 123 0.64 -19.21 -7.14
CA ASN A 123 0.25 -18.89 -8.52
C ASN A 123 1.01 -17.69 -9.11
N PHE A 124 2.30 -17.60 -8.85
CA PHE A 124 3.21 -16.63 -9.47
C PHE A 124 4.05 -17.29 -10.56
N ASN A 125 4.63 -16.49 -11.45
CA ASN A 125 5.55 -16.98 -12.46
C ASN A 125 6.80 -17.59 -11.80
N SER A 126 7.35 -18.64 -12.43
CA SER A 126 8.48 -19.43 -11.91
C SER A 126 8.13 -20.45 -10.80
N THR A 127 6.86 -20.64 -10.42
CA THR A 127 6.47 -21.73 -9.53
C THR A 127 6.73 -23.08 -10.21
N GLN A 128 7.38 -23.98 -9.50
CA GLN A 128 7.57 -25.37 -9.94
C GLN A 128 6.24 -26.14 -9.88
N ILE A 129 5.44 -25.90 -8.87
CA ILE A 129 4.15 -26.55 -8.62
C ILE A 129 3.07 -25.48 -8.62
N TRP A 130 2.17 -25.56 -9.59
CA TRP A 130 1.02 -24.66 -9.65
C TRP A 130 0.00 -25.00 -8.57
N ASN A 131 -0.70 -23.98 -8.09
CA ASN A 131 -1.71 -24.13 -7.05
C ASN A 131 -1.13 -24.72 -5.77
N CYS A 132 0.01 -24.17 -5.34
CA CYS A 132 0.73 -24.54 -4.14
C CYS A 132 1.25 -23.27 -3.47
N TYR A 133 1.23 -23.21 -2.15
CA TYR A 133 1.70 -22.07 -1.36
C TYR A 133 3.19 -22.18 -1.06
N TYR A 134 3.94 -21.16 -1.37
CA TYR A 134 5.37 -21.04 -1.11
C TYR A 134 5.63 -19.99 -0.02
N PRO A 135 6.61 -20.23 0.89
CA PRO A 135 7.02 -19.23 1.88
C PRO A 135 7.59 -17.98 1.22
N ILE A 136 7.33 -16.81 1.80
CA ILE A 136 7.64 -15.53 1.17
C ILE A 136 9.11 -15.37 0.77
N ALA A 137 10.07 -15.72 1.63
CA ALA A 137 11.49 -15.67 1.29
C ALA A 137 11.84 -16.46 0.01
N LEU A 138 11.16 -17.60 -0.21
CA LEU A 138 11.35 -18.42 -1.40
C LEU A 138 10.66 -17.80 -2.63
N VAL A 139 9.50 -17.18 -2.46
CA VAL A 139 8.79 -16.43 -3.52
C VAL A 139 9.67 -15.31 -4.05
N GLU A 140 10.20 -14.50 -3.18
CA GLU A 140 11.09 -13.38 -3.52
C GLU A 140 12.37 -13.84 -4.21
N LYS A 141 12.98 -14.94 -3.73
CA LYS A 141 14.09 -15.59 -4.42
C LYS A 141 13.73 -16.01 -5.84
N MET A 142 12.55 -16.60 -6.05
CA MET A 142 12.13 -17.10 -7.37
C MET A 142 11.76 -15.97 -8.33
N LEU A 143 11.17 -14.89 -7.84
CA LEU A 143 10.83 -13.71 -8.63
C LEU A 143 12.06 -12.81 -8.88
N GLY A 144 12.98 -12.76 -7.93
CA GLY A 144 14.13 -11.87 -7.94
C GLY A 144 13.79 -10.45 -7.54
N GLU A 145 12.67 -10.25 -6.87
CA GLU A 145 12.18 -8.96 -6.36
C GLU A 145 11.47 -9.11 -5.02
N GLU A 146 11.44 -8.05 -4.23
CA GLU A 146 10.71 -7.95 -2.98
C GLU A 146 9.21 -7.87 -3.26
N VAL A 147 8.38 -8.64 -2.55
CA VAL A 147 6.92 -8.69 -2.74
C VAL A 147 6.13 -8.23 -1.52
N ASN A 148 6.80 -7.90 -0.42
CA ASN A 148 6.21 -7.36 0.79
C ASN A 148 6.66 -5.91 1.02
N PRO A 149 5.92 -5.10 1.81
CA PRO A 149 6.36 -3.77 2.21
C PRO A 149 7.73 -3.80 2.92
N ASN A 150 8.53 -2.74 2.77
CA ASN A 150 9.88 -2.65 3.35
C ASN A 150 9.94 -2.79 4.89
N GLU A 151 8.82 -2.72 5.58
CA GLU A 151 8.72 -2.86 7.04
C GLU A 151 8.29 -4.26 7.49
N GLU A 152 7.88 -5.13 6.57
CA GLU A 152 7.52 -6.52 6.86
C GLU A 152 8.75 -7.42 6.83
N TYR A 153 8.70 -8.53 7.58
CA TYR A 153 9.73 -9.55 7.63
C TYR A 153 9.30 -10.79 6.84
N ASP A 154 10.29 -11.53 6.31
CA ASP A 154 10.03 -12.78 5.60
C ASP A 154 9.98 -13.97 6.54
N ILE A 155 10.71 -13.87 7.64
CA ILE A 155 10.84 -14.92 8.65
C ILE A 155 10.65 -14.32 10.04
N VAL A 156 9.87 -14.99 10.88
CA VAL A 156 9.69 -14.65 12.29
C VAL A 156 10.17 -15.80 13.16
N ALA A 157 11.11 -15.51 14.06
CA ALA A 157 11.76 -16.49 14.93
C ALA A 157 11.73 -16.03 16.39
N SER A 158 11.38 -16.95 17.30
CA SER A 158 11.39 -16.73 18.75
C SER A 158 12.29 -17.76 19.44
N PHE A 159 13.08 -17.32 20.41
CA PHE A 159 13.99 -18.15 21.18
C PHE A 159 13.75 -17.97 22.67
N ASN A 160 13.87 -19.06 23.43
CA ASN A 160 13.48 -19.04 24.83
C ASN A 160 14.56 -18.45 25.74
N LYS A 161 14.31 -17.28 26.29
CA LYS A 161 15.21 -16.62 27.25
C LYS A 161 15.25 -17.28 28.63
N ASP A 162 14.27 -18.14 28.96
CA ASP A 162 14.16 -18.76 30.27
C ASP A 162 15.10 -19.97 30.44
N PHE A 163 15.74 -20.42 29.34
CA PHE A 163 16.82 -21.40 29.41
C PHE A 163 18.11 -20.72 29.88
N SER A 164 18.47 -20.94 31.12
CA SER A 164 19.71 -20.39 31.74
C SER A 164 21.00 -21.11 31.31
N ASN A 165 20.90 -22.23 30.58
CA ASN A 165 21.99 -23.10 30.18
C ASN A 165 22.25 -23.09 28.66
N TRP A 166 21.99 -21.96 27.98
CA TRP A 166 22.44 -21.76 26.61
C TRP A 166 23.97 -21.74 26.50
N TYR A 167 24.51 -22.35 25.45
CA TYR A 167 25.88 -22.21 25.02
C TYR A 167 25.94 -21.33 23.78
N PHE A 168 26.53 -20.16 23.89
CA PHE A 168 26.68 -19.20 22.79
C PHE A 168 28.04 -19.30 22.08
N GLY A 169 28.86 -20.30 22.36
CA GLY A 169 30.09 -20.55 21.63
C GLY A 169 29.83 -21.04 20.21
N THR A 170 30.76 -20.75 19.28
CA THR A 170 30.68 -21.16 17.87
C THR A 170 31.68 -22.26 17.52
N ASP A 171 32.37 -22.81 18.53
CA ASP A 171 33.46 -23.77 18.35
C ASP A 171 33.03 -25.24 18.45
N GLY A 172 31.71 -25.48 18.60
CA GLY A 172 31.12 -26.81 18.72
C GLY A 172 31.50 -27.60 19.98
N LYS A 173 32.04 -26.91 21.02
CA LYS A 173 32.43 -27.53 22.30
C LYS A 173 31.37 -27.33 23.37
N THR A 174 30.13 -27.60 23.02
CA THR A 174 29.00 -27.45 23.92
C THR A 174 29.15 -28.31 25.16
N PRO A 175 29.12 -27.72 26.37
CA PRO A 175 29.18 -28.46 27.63
C PRO A 175 28.00 -29.43 27.78
N SER A 176 28.22 -30.57 28.41
CA SER A 176 27.21 -31.65 28.54
C SER A 176 25.93 -31.26 29.29
N ASN A 177 25.91 -30.08 29.90
CA ASN A 177 24.72 -29.53 30.61
C ASN A 177 24.18 -28.27 29.95
N GLN A 178 24.61 -27.94 28.73
CA GLN A 178 24.16 -26.77 27.98
C GLN A 178 23.59 -27.16 26.61
N TYR A 179 22.66 -26.36 26.10
CA TYR A 179 22.11 -26.47 24.74
C TYR A 179 22.91 -25.55 23.81
N ASP A 180 23.23 -26.04 22.62
CA ASP A 180 23.96 -25.27 21.62
C ASP A 180 23.00 -24.28 20.91
N PHE A 181 23.26 -22.98 21.12
CA PHE A 181 22.38 -21.95 20.54
C PHE A 181 22.53 -21.87 19.03
N VAL A 182 23.72 -22.08 18.47
CA VAL A 182 23.97 -22.10 17.02
C VAL A 182 23.15 -23.19 16.33
N SER A 183 23.15 -24.39 16.87
CA SER A 183 22.35 -25.52 16.33
C SER A 183 20.85 -25.19 16.34
N THR A 184 20.35 -24.63 17.46
CA THR A 184 18.95 -24.21 17.55
C THR A 184 18.60 -23.13 16.52
N VAL A 185 19.45 -22.13 16.34
CA VAL A 185 19.22 -21.08 15.32
C VAL A 185 19.26 -21.65 13.90
N LEU A 186 20.20 -22.54 13.59
CA LEU A 186 20.26 -23.21 12.29
C LEU A 186 19.00 -24.01 11.99
N HIS A 187 18.49 -24.74 12.99
CA HIS A 187 17.26 -25.51 12.94
C HIS A 187 16.06 -24.61 12.69
N GLU A 188 15.88 -23.60 13.52
CA GLU A 188 14.75 -22.68 13.41
C GLU A 188 14.71 -21.93 12.07
N LEU A 189 15.85 -21.44 11.61
CA LEU A 189 15.91 -20.77 10.30
C LEU A 189 15.54 -21.72 9.14
N ALA A 190 15.77 -23.02 9.24
CA ALA A 190 15.31 -23.97 8.21
C ALA A 190 13.78 -23.97 8.11
N HIS A 191 13.06 -23.88 9.25
CA HIS A 191 11.60 -23.75 9.24
C HIS A 191 11.15 -22.46 8.57
N GLY A 192 11.81 -21.33 8.87
CA GLY A 192 11.55 -20.05 8.22
C GLY A 192 11.82 -20.05 6.71
N LEU A 193 12.82 -20.82 6.26
CA LEU A 193 13.16 -21.01 4.86
C LEU A 193 12.19 -21.96 4.12
N GLY A 194 11.22 -22.56 4.82
CA GLY A 194 10.17 -23.37 4.22
C GLY A 194 10.22 -24.86 4.55
N TYR A 195 11.00 -25.27 5.56
CA TYR A 195 10.87 -26.58 6.15
C TYR A 195 9.63 -26.62 7.07
N SER A 196 8.49 -26.26 6.51
CA SER A 196 7.21 -26.06 7.20
C SER A 196 6.04 -26.15 6.22
N GLY A 197 4.83 -26.40 6.74
CA GLY A 197 3.64 -26.52 5.89
C GLY A 197 2.35 -26.37 6.69
N PHE A 198 1.28 -26.99 6.19
CA PHE A 198 -0.09 -26.76 6.66
C PHE A 198 -0.76 -28.00 7.23
N PHE A 199 -0.09 -29.17 7.29
CA PHE A 199 -0.67 -30.34 7.89
C PHE A 199 -0.97 -30.14 9.38
N TYR A 200 -2.14 -30.58 9.78
CA TYR A 200 -2.59 -30.62 11.17
C TYR A 200 -3.42 -31.88 11.42
N SER A 201 -3.59 -32.24 12.69
CA SER A 201 -4.51 -33.30 13.08
C SER A 201 -5.31 -32.87 14.30
N GLU A 202 -6.62 -32.84 14.19
CA GLU A 202 -7.52 -32.44 15.25
C GLU A 202 -8.67 -33.50 15.37
N ARG A 203 -8.94 -33.98 16.58
CA ARG A 203 -10.04 -34.92 16.88
C ARG A 203 -10.06 -36.14 15.99
N GLY A 204 -8.87 -36.68 15.64
CA GLY A 204 -8.73 -37.85 14.79
C GLY A 204 -9.03 -37.64 13.31
N ARG A 205 -8.96 -36.39 12.86
CA ARG A 205 -9.03 -36.00 11.45
C ARG A 205 -7.78 -35.19 11.09
N GLY A 206 -7.11 -35.61 10.03
CA GLY A 206 -6.02 -34.86 9.44
C GLY A 206 -6.52 -33.88 8.39
N GLY A 207 -5.88 -32.72 8.28
CA GLY A 207 -6.16 -31.72 7.29
C GLY A 207 -4.93 -30.86 6.97
N TYR A 208 -5.04 -29.91 6.01
CA TYR A 208 -3.95 -28.98 5.73
C TYR A 208 -4.43 -27.53 5.47
N SER A 209 -5.44 -27.24 4.74
CA SER A 209 -5.92 -25.88 4.56
C SER A 209 -7.41 -25.86 4.21
N ASP A 210 -8.07 -24.72 4.42
CA ASP A 210 -9.51 -24.58 4.16
C ASP A 210 -9.83 -24.51 2.66
N ASP A 211 -8.86 -24.16 1.81
CA ASP A 211 -9.01 -24.05 0.36
C ASP A 211 -8.48 -25.26 -0.42
N ASP A 212 -8.19 -26.37 0.26
CA ASP A 212 -7.61 -27.61 -0.30
C ASP A 212 -6.27 -27.41 -1.04
N ILE A 213 -5.52 -26.34 -0.73
CA ILE A 213 -4.25 -26.01 -1.34
C ILE A 213 -3.13 -26.18 -0.32
N SER A 214 -2.16 -27.02 -0.64
CA SER A 214 -1.04 -27.36 0.26
C SER A 214 0.09 -26.33 0.20
N ALA A 215 0.96 -26.37 1.22
CA ALA A 215 2.28 -25.74 1.12
C ALA A 215 3.21 -26.53 0.20
N ALA A 216 4.28 -25.87 -0.27
CA ALA A 216 5.28 -26.50 -1.14
C ALA A 216 5.95 -27.71 -0.49
N PHE A 217 6.22 -27.65 0.81
CA PHE A 217 6.75 -28.79 1.55
C PHE A 217 5.78 -29.98 1.57
N ASP A 218 4.51 -29.73 1.90
CA ASP A 218 3.47 -30.76 2.03
C ASP A 218 3.24 -31.53 0.73
N TYR A 219 3.44 -30.87 -0.41
CA TYR A 219 3.26 -31.48 -1.73
C TYR A 219 4.17 -32.70 -1.96
N PHE A 220 5.35 -32.70 -1.34
CA PHE A 220 6.34 -33.77 -1.50
C PHE A 220 6.25 -34.85 -0.44
N VAL A 221 5.32 -34.76 0.53
CA VAL A 221 5.15 -35.75 1.58
C VAL A 221 4.35 -36.93 1.04
N GLU A 222 4.92 -38.16 1.14
CA GLU A 222 4.28 -39.35 0.65
C GLU A 222 4.33 -40.52 1.70
N ASP A 223 3.35 -41.44 1.54
CA ASP A 223 3.31 -42.64 2.33
C ASP A 223 4.31 -43.68 1.79
N LYS A 224 4.43 -44.80 2.48
CA LYS A 224 5.30 -45.93 2.10
C LYS A 224 4.99 -46.52 0.72
N ALA A 225 3.82 -46.29 0.17
CA ALA A 225 3.41 -46.76 -1.16
C ALA A 225 3.69 -45.72 -2.26
N GLY A 226 4.25 -44.56 -1.93
CA GLY A 226 4.49 -43.43 -2.84
C GLY A 226 3.23 -42.63 -3.15
N ASN A 227 2.22 -42.66 -2.29
CA ASN A 227 1.03 -41.80 -2.45
C ASN A 227 1.25 -40.51 -1.70
N ARG A 228 1.15 -39.39 -2.41
CA ARG A 228 1.22 -38.06 -1.78
C ARG A 228 0.05 -37.80 -0.87
N LEU A 229 0.28 -37.32 0.34
CA LEU A 229 -0.77 -37.07 1.34
C LEU A 229 -1.75 -35.95 0.92
N VAL A 230 -1.33 -35.10 0.03
CA VAL A 230 -2.19 -34.05 -0.59
C VAL A 230 -3.05 -34.59 -1.75
N ASN A 231 -2.98 -35.86 -2.10
CA ASN A 231 -3.84 -36.47 -3.09
C ASN A 231 -5.23 -36.73 -2.52
N THR A 232 -6.15 -35.82 -2.73
CA THR A 232 -7.53 -35.87 -2.19
C THR A 232 -8.35 -37.04 -2.69
N SER A 233 -7.93 -37.74 -3.76
CA SER A 233 -8.57 -38.96 -4.23
C SER A 233 -8.29 -40.18 -3.29
N ILE A 234 -7.22 -40.12 -2.49
CA ILE A 234 -6.81 -41.12 -1.51
C ILE A 234 -7.05 -40.60 -0.09
N PHE A 235 -6.60 -39.39 0.18
CA PHE A 235 -6.67 -38.72 1.47
C PHE A 235 -7.55 -37.45 1.35
N ALA A 236 -8.86 -37.61 1.55
CA ALA A 236 -9.76 -36.45 1.53
C ALA A 236 -9.38 -35.43 2.61
N ASN A 237 -9.49 -34.14 2.34
CA ASN A 237 -9.15 -33.03 3.26
C ASN A 237 -10.41 -32.35 3.82
N PRO A 238 -10.65 -32.29 5.15
CA PRO A 238 -9.99 -33.10 6.18
C PRO A 238 -10.63 -34.48 6.32
N SER A 239 -9.84 -35.52 6.69
CA SER A 239 -10.37 -36.87 6.85
C SER A 239 -9.66 -37.72 7.93
N VAL A 240 -10.29 -38.85 8.30
CA VAL A 240 -9.68 -39.90 9.12
C VAL A 240 -8.52 -40.55 8.37
N ALA A 241 -8.67 -40.81 7.08
CA ALA A 241 -7.61 -41.41 6.26
C ALA A 241 -6.35 -40.56 6.21
N LEU A 242 -6.51 -39.21 6.13
CA LEU A 242 -5.37 -38.30 6.20
C LEU A 242 -4.74 -38.30 7.59
N HIS A 243 -5.52 -38.36 8.68
CA HIS A 243 -4.99 -38.51 10.04
C HIS A 243 -4.17 -39.80 10.18
N GLU A 244 -4.70 -40.95 9.72
CA GLU A 244 -4.00 -42.20 9.74
C GLU A 244 -2.70 -42.18 8.93
N GLY A 245 -2.71 -41.48 7.80
CA GLY A 245 -1.51 -41.22 7.00
C GLY A 245 -0.47 -40.40 7.76
N LEU A 246 -0.88 -39.28 8.34
CA LEU A 246 -0.01 -38.34 9.11
C LEU A 246 0.57 -38.98 10.38
N THR A 247 -0.07 -39.99 10.94
CA THR A 247 0.36 -40.71 12.18
C THR A 247 0.80 -42.15 11.92
N SER A 248 1.19 -42.47 10.68
CA SER A 248 1.47 -43.84 10.24
C SER A 248 2.78 -44.46 10.76
N GLY A 249 3.66 -43.67 11.38
CA GLY A 249 5.03 -44.06 11.73
C GLY A 249 5.96 -44.22 10.53
N TRP A 250 5.48 -43.84 9.32
CA TRP A 250 6.27 -43.95 8.09
C TRP A 250 5.82 -42.95 7.07
N LEU A 251 6.55 -41.81 6.94
CA LEU A 251 6.40 -40.86 5.84
C LEU A 251 7.78 -40.56 5.26
N GLU A 252 7.80 -40.24 3.97
CA GLU A 252 8.99 -39.91 3.23
C GLU A 252 8.78 -38.60 2.46
N PHE A 253 9.89 -37.88 2.17
CA PHE A 253 9.87 -36.70 1.34
C PHE A 253 10.37 -37.08 -0.06
N ASP A 254 9.51 -36.96 -1.07
CA ASP A 254 9.82 -37.28 -2.48
C ASP A 254 10.79 -36.21 -3.04
N THR A 255 12.05 -36.58 -3.20
CA THR A 255 13.08 -35.73 -3.81
C THR A 255 14.02 -36.53 -4.71
N LYS A 256 14.36 -35.93 -5.85
CA LYS A 256 15.37 -36.47 -6.79
C LYS A 256 16.80 -36.06 -6.45
N LEU A 257 16.98 -35.26 -5.41
CA LEU A 257 18.26 -34.63 -5.08
C LEU A 257 19.12 -35.44 -4.13
N VAL A 258 18.57 -36.52 -3.52
CA VAL A 258 19.33 -37.49 -2.76
C VAL A 258 19.80 -38.63 -3.68
N ASN A 259 20.91 -39.27 -3.29
CA ASN A 259 21.47 -40.42 -4.01
C ASN A 259 21.23 -41.77 -3.27
N THR A 260 20.51 -41.72 -2.15
CA THR A 260 20.22 -42.81 -1.22
C THR A 260 18.71 -42.93 -1.04
N ASP A 261 18.28 -43.53 0.05
CA ASP A 261 16.87 -43.62 0.44
C ASP A 261 16.28 -42.19 0.64
N LEU A 262 14.98 -42.09 0.43
CA LEU A 262 14.27 -40.81 0.62
C LEU A 262 14.34 -40.36 2.09
N PRO A 263 14.38 -39.03 2.36
CA PRO A 263 14.35 -38.55 3.72
C PRO A 263 13.11 -39.00 4.49
N ARG A 264 13.30 -39.59 5.66
CA ARG A 264 12.22 -40.05 6.55
C ARG A 264 11.78 -38.89 7.42
N LEU A 265 10.47 -38.68 7.51
CA LEU A 265 9.86 -37.63 8.31
C LEU A 265 9.36 -38.19 9.65
N TYR A 266 9.39 -37.34 10.67
CA TYR A 266 8.84 -37.64 11.99
C TYR A 266 7.31 -37.74 11.93
N ALA A 267 6.78 -38.91 11.98
CA ALA A 267 5.35 -39.22 11.86
C ALA A 267 4.88 -40.16 13.01
N PRO A 268 4.93 -39.68 14.26
CA PRO A 268 4.63 -40.51 15.42
C PRO A 268 3.17 -40.98 15.40
N SER A 269 2.89 -42.13 16.07
CA SER A 269 1.54 -42.71 16.14
C SER A 269 0.50 -41.84 16.86
N THR A 270 0.95 -40.81 17.54
CA THR A 270 0.13 -39.76 18.12
C THR A 270 0.61 -38.43 17.56
N TRP A 271 -0.28 -37.66 16.99
CA TRP A 271 0.07 -36.34 16.46
C TRP A 271 0.69 -35.48 17.55
N ASP A 272 1.84 -34.86 17.25
CA ASP A 272 2.58 -33.95 18.09
C ASP A 272 2.58 -32.57 17.45
N ASP A 273 1.83 -31.65 18.04
CA ASP A 273 1.72 -30.29 17.54
C ASP A 273 3.10 -29.58 17.55
N GLY A 274 3.49 -29.03 16.41
CA GLY A 274 4.78 -28.36 16.23
C GLY A 274 5.95 -29.27 15.85
N SER A 275 5.85 -30.62 16.01
CA SER A 275 6.93 -31.54 15.67
C SER A 275 6.60 -32.45 14.49
N SER A 276 5.39 -33.00 14.45
CA SER A 276 4.98 -33.99 13.41
C SER A 276 5.14 -33.38 12.00
N ILE A 277 5.70 -34.21 11.09
CA ILE A 277 5.91 -33.96 9.66
C ILE A 277 7.05 -32.98 9.33
N TYR A 278 7.18 -31.89 10.06
CA TYR A 278 8.17 -30.85 9.76
C TYR A 278 9.49 -31.06 10.51
N HIS A 279 9.80 -32.32 10.76
CA HIS A 279 11.08 -32.79 11.30
C HIS A 279 11.48 -34.10 10.64
N LEU A 280 12.76 -34.43 10.70
CA LEU A 280 13.28 -35.75 10.34
C LEU A 280 13.06 -36.74 11.48
N ASP A 281 12.89 -37.99 11.14
CA ASP A 281 12.63 -39.11 12.08
C ASP A 281 13.87 -39.35 12.97
N ASP A 282 13.77 -39.03 14.28
CA ASP A 282 14.86 -39.18 15.25
C ASP A 282 15.23 -40.63 15.59
N ASP A 283 14.33 -41.57 15.32
CA ASP A 283 14.67 -43.01 15.38
C ASP A 283 15.61 -43.46 14.24
N ILE A 284 15.70 -42.67 13.16
CA ILE A 284 16.55 -42.94 11.99
C ILE A 284 17.79 -42.08 12.00
N TYR A 285 17.63 -40.77 12.32
CA TYR A 285 18.71 -39.80 12.30
C TYR A 285 19.11 -39.47 13.76
N GLU A 286 19.70 -40.50 14.41
CA GLU A 286 20.15 -40.38 15.79
C GLU A 286 21.21 -39.28 15.99
N THR A 287 21.42 -38.88 17.24
CA THR A 287 22.49 -37.92 17.62
C THR A 287 23.82 -38.26 17.00
N GLY A 288 24.45 -37.32 16.30
CA GLY A 288 25.70 -37.50 15.57
C GLY A 288 25.56 -38.00 14.13
N ASP A 289 24.35 -38.29 13.63
CA ASP A 289 24.09 -38.47 12.22
C ASP A 289 24.21 -37.12 11.48
N PRO A 290 24.81 -37.07 10.31
CA PRO A 290 24.90 -35.83 9.53
C PRO A 290 23.57 -35.12 9.24
N ASN A 291 22.45 -35.80 9.34
CA ASN A 291 21.10 -35.26 9.11
C ASN A 291 20.33 -34.96 10.41
N SER A 292 20.98 -35.04 11.59
CA SER A 292 20.28 -34.91 12.88
C SER A 292 19.86 -33.48 13.24
N LEU A 293 20.27 -32.44 12.47
CA LEU A 293 19.87 -31.07 12.80
C LEU A 293 18.35 -30.88 12.86
N MET A 294 17.62 -31.43 11.89
CA MET A 294 16.17 -31.22 11.76
C MET A 294 15.34 -32.33 12.46
N THR A 295 15.87 -33.01 13.46
CA THR A 295 15.09 -33.88 14.36
C THR A 295 14.33 -33.05 15.40
N PRO A 296 13.18 -33.49 15.95
CA PRO A 296 12.31 -32.66 16.78
C PRO A 296 12.89 -32.31 18.17
N PHE A 297 13.93 -33.04 18.62
CA PHE A 297 14.48 -32.90 19.96
C PHE A 297 15.99 -32.64 19.91
N THR A 298 16.46 -31.65 20.68
CA THR A 298 17.89 -31.35 20.82
C THR A 298 18.35 -31.64 22.25
N GLY A 299 19.42 -32.39 22.40
CA GLY A 299 20.04 -32.75 23.68
C GLY A 299 21.08 -31.75 24.17
N THR A 300 21.42 -31.85 25.47
CA THR A 300 22.55 -31.06 26.00
C THR A 300 23.88 -31.67 25.56
N GLY A 301 24.91 -30.82 25.33
CA GLY A 301 26.24 -31.28 24.87
C GLY A 301 26.31 -31.68 23.41
N GLU A 302 25.25 -31.50 22.66
CA GLU A 302 25.13 -31.74 21.23
C GLU A 302 25.35 -30.41 20.47
N ALA A 303 26.18 -30.44 19.42
CA ALA A 303 26.36 -29.30 18.51
C ALA A 303 26.32 -29.78 17.07
N VAL A 304 25.33 -29.29 16.32
CA VAL A 304 25.12 -29.61 14.91
C VAL A 304 25.11 -28.34 14.08
N HIS A 305 26.25 -28.04 13.45
CA HIS A 305 26.45 -26.78 12.69
C HIS A 305 26.35 -27.00 11.16
N ASP A 306 25.79 -28.14 10.74
CA ASP A 306 25.48 -28.44 9.33
C ASP A 306 24.03 -28.88 9.20
N PRO A 307 23.22 -28.28 8.31
CA PRO A 307 21.85 -28.74 8.06
C PRO A 307 21.72 -30.18 7.58
N GLY A 308 22.79 -30.73 7.07
CA GLY A 308 22.83 -32.07 6.51
C GLY A 308 22.31 -32.20 5.08
N PRO A 309 22.73 -33.26 4.37
CA PRO A 309 22.39 -33.44 2.97
C PRO A 309 20.88 -33.63 2.72
N ASN A 310 20.15 -34.29 3.62
CA ASN A 310 18.71 -34.53 3.46
C ASN A 310 17.92 -33.23 3.60
N SER A 311 18.15 -32.45 4.64
CA SER A 311 17.47 -31.15 4.87
C SER A 311 17.73 -30.19 3.73
N LEU A 312 18.99 -30.13 3.24
CA LEU A 312 19.34 -29.32 2.09
C LEU A 312 18.66 -29.83 0.81
N ALA A 313 18.59 -31.15 0.58
CA ALA A 313 17.89 -31.71 -0.58
C ALA A 313 16.41 -31.37 -0.57
N MET A 314 15.76 -31.42 0.58
CA MET A 314 14.34 -31.06 0.74
C MET A 314 14.09 -29.58 0.47
N LEU A 315 14.88 -28.67 1.07
CA LEU A 315 14.80 -27.25 0.78
C LEU A 315 15.10 -26.92 -0.71
N TYR A 316 16.06 -27.61 -1.31
CA TYR A 316 16.36 -27.44 -2.74
C TYR A 316 15.25 -27.96 -3.64
N GLU A 317 14.54 -29.05 -3.24
CA GLU A 317 13.40 -29.58 -4.01
C GLU A 317 12.21 -28.64 -4.02
N ILE A 318 11.89 -27.99 -2.88
CA ILE A 318 10.79 -27.01 -2.82
C ILE A 318 11.09 -25.72 -3.57
N GLY A 319 12.37 -25.47 -3.98
CA GLY A 319 12.70 -24.37 -4.87
C GLY A 319 13.94 -23.53 -4.52
N TRP A 320 14.63 -23.76 -3.40
CA TRP A 320 15.90 -23.05 -3.11
C TRP A 320 17.00 -23.34 -4.13
N LYS A 321 16.85 -24.43 -4.92
CA LYS A 321 17.54 -24.59 -6.20
C LYS A 321 16.50 -24.85 -7.29
N THR A 322 16.37 -23.95 -8.23
CA THR A 322 15.35 -23.97 -9.26
C THR A 322 15.93 -23.65 -10.64
N LEU A 323 15.09 -23.76 -11.66
CA LEU A 323 15.34 -23.27 -13.01
C LEU A 323 14.26 -22.27 -13.36
N THR A 324 14.65 -21.07 -13.72
CA THR A 324 13.74 -19.99 -14.10
C THR A 324 13.87 -19.72 -15.59
N ILE A 325 12.74 -19.70 -16.29
CA ILE A 325 12.61 -19.34 -17.69
C ILE A 325 12.05 -17.93 -17.77
N LYS A 326 12.79 -16.98 -18.32
CA LYS A 326 12.38 -15.59 -18.55
C LYS A 326 12.20 -15.35 -20.04
N HIS A 327 11.06 -14.82 -20.43
CA HIS A 327 10.72 -14.51 -21.80
C HIS A 327 9.97 -13.21 -21.90
N LYS A 328 10.30 -12.39 -22.88
CA LYS A 328 9.50 -11.22 -23.25
C LYS A 328 8.43 -11.67 -24.22
N GLU A 329 7.16 -11.47 -23.86
CA GLU A 329 6.01 -11.91 -24.67
C GLU A 329 6.10 -11.40 -26.11
N LEU A 330 5.71 -12.26 -27.05
CA LEU A 330 5.64 -11.91 -28.46
C LEU A 330 4.47 -10.95 -28.67
N LYS A 331 4.71 -9.94 -29.47
CA LYS A 331 3.68 -8.98 -29.89
C LYS A 331 2.90 -9.53 -31.07
N ASP A 332 1.67 -9.06 -31.23
CA ASP A 332 0.85 -9.34 -32.41
C ASP A 332 1.50 -8.82 -33.67
N VAL A 333 1.24 -9.47 -34.81
CA VAL A 333 1.76 -9.06 -36.10
C VAL A 333 0.67 -9.19 -37.19
N GLU A 334 0.58 -8.27 -38.10
CA GLU A 334 -0.44 -8.32 -39.14
C GLU A 334 -0.19 -9.47 -40.16
N PHE A 335 1.06 -9.76 -40.44
CA PHE A 335 1.46 -10.85 -41.34
C PHE A 335 2.90 -11.29 -41.05
N VAL A 336 3.18 -12.53 -41.36
CA VAL A 336 4.50 -13.13 -41.19
C VAL A 336 5.24 -13.19 -42.56
N SER A 337 6.19 -12.28 -42.75
CA SER A 337 7.04 -12.23 -43.96
C SER A 337 8.35 -13.01 -43.75
N THR A 338 8.81 -13.19 -42.53
CA THR A 338 10.01 -13.93 -42.13
C THR A 338 9.68 -14.76 -40.89
N PRO A 339 10.42 -15.87 -40.64
CA PRO A 339 10.23 -16.63 -39.40
C PRO A 339 10.31 -15.71 -38.16
N ILE A 340 9.42 -15.90 -37.22
CA ILE A 340 9.35 -15.09 -36.00
C ILE A 340 10.45 -15.55 -35.04
N PRO A 341 11.44 -14.71 -34.68
CA PRO A 341 12.47 -15.08 -33.73
C PRO A 341 11.87 -15.15 -32.32
N VAL A 342 12.25 -16.17 -31.58
CA VAL A 342 11.85 -16.36 -30.18
C VAL A 342 13.09 -16.58 -29.35
N GLU A 343 13.20 -15.84 -28.24
CA GLU A 343 14.32 -15.94 -27.31
C GLU A 343 13.82 -16.15 -25.89
N VAL A 344 14.52 -16.97 -25.11
CA VAL A 344 14.33 -17.14 -23.68
C VAL A 344 15.66 -17.05 -22.98
N ARG A 345 15.65 -16.47 -21.77
CA ARG A 345 16.76 -16.54 -20.84
C ARG A 345 16.44 -17.61 -19.79
N ILE A 346 17.37 -18.52 -19.58
CA ILE A 346 17.26 -19.58 -18.57
C ILE A 346 18.34 -19.36 -17.52
N GLU A 347 17.91 -19.20 -16.29
CA GLU A 347 18.77 -19.15 -15.12
C GLU A 347 18.52 -20.43 -14.30
N SER A 348 19.56 -21.17 -13.98
CA SER A 348 19.45 -22.45 -13.31
C SER A 348 20.47 -22.59 -12.21
N ASP A 349 20.03 -23.01 -11.03
CA ASP A 349 20.86 -23.32 -9.85
C ASP A 349 21.53 -24.71 -9.94
N TYR A 350 21.13 -25.54 -10.92
CA TYR A 350 21.77 -26.77 -11.33
C TYR A 350 22.21 -26.68 -12.81
N ASP A 351 23.09 -27.61 -13.24
CA ASP A 351 23.44 -27.69 -14.65
C ASP A 351 22.17 -27.93 -15.47
N LEU A 352 21.99 -27.11 -16.53
CA LEU A 352 20.87 -27.22 -17.45
C LEU A 352 21.12 -28.37 -18.46
N ASP A 353 20.14 -29.21 -18.69
CA ASP A 353 20.13 -30.05 -19.87
C ASP A 353 19.73 -29.21 -21.09
N SER A 354 20.72 -28.68 -21.80
CA SER A 354 20.51 -27.82 -22.97
C SER A 354 19.72 -28.48 -24.07
N ALA A 355 19.66 -29.81 -24.14
CA ALA A 355 18.88 -30.56 -25.12
C ALA A 355 17.38 -30.61 -24.78
N SER A 356 17.01 -30.27 -23.57
CA SER A 356 15.63 -30.29 -23.07
C SER A 356 14.85 -28.97 -23.28
N VAL A 357 15.50 -27.93 -23.83
CA VAL A 357 14.88 -26.59 -23.98
C VAL A 357 14.01 -26.55 -25.24
N TYR A 358 12.68 -26.46 -25.05
CA TYR A 358 11.71 -26.48 -26.14
C TYR A 358 10.73 -25.32 -26.07
N LEU A 359 10.35 -24.79 -27.22
CA LEU A 359 9.18 -23.99 -27.48
C LEU A 359 8.07 -24.90 -28.00
N HIS A 360 6.94 -24.94 -27.34
CA HIS A 360 5.73 -25.62 -27.77
C HIS A 360 4.74 -24.59 -28.25
N TYR A 361 4.08 -24.82 -29.38
CA TYR A 361 3.12 -23.89 -29.95
C TYR A 361 1.92 -24.55 -30.60
N LEU A 362 0.80 -23.84 -30.64
CA LEU A 362 -0.43 -24.24 -31.31
C LEU A 362 -0.98 -23.04 -32.08
N SER A 363 -1.20 -23.15 -33.36
CA SER A 363 -1.86 -22.15 -34.21
C SER A 363 -3.31 -22.53 -34.50
N GLY A 364 -4.20 -21.58 -34.64
CA GLY A 364 -5.65 -21.76 -34.76
C GLY A 364 -6.15 -22.75 -35.83
N LEU A 365 -5.29 -23.12 -36.79
CA LEU A 365 -5.59 -24.13 -37.82
C LEU A 365 -5.17 -25.55 -37.44
N PHE A 366 -4.37 -25.75 -36.42
CA PHE A 366 -3.83 -27.03 -36.01
C PHE A 366 -4.52 -27.54 -34.72
N LYS A 367 -4.89 -28.81 -34.72
CA LYS A 367 -5.50 -29.45 -33.51
C LYS A 367 -4.45 -30.06 -32.58
N GLN A 368 -3.18 -29.96 -32.89
CA GLN A 368 -2.10 -30.63 -32.18
C GLN A 368 -0.96 -29.64 -31.91
N THR A 369 -0.46 -29.66 -30.70
CA THR A 369 0.74 -28.88 -30.34
C THR A 369 1.96 -29.39 -31.10
N ASP A 370 2.70 -28.48 -31.68
CA ASP A 370 4.00 -28.72 -32.29
C ASP A 370 5.11 -28.16 -31.41
N SER A 371 6.36 -28.52 -31.64
CA SER A 371 7.48 -28.05 -30.82
C SER A 371 8.75 -27.80 -31.63
N VAL A 372 9.50 -26.80 -31.20
CA VAL A 372 10.82 -26.45 -31.75
C VAL A 372 11.83 -26.42 -30.61
N GLN A 373 12.95 -27.12 -30.80
CA GLN A 373 14.06 -27.06 -29.86
C GLN A 373 14.76 -25.69 -29.97
N LEU A 374 14.94 -25.01 -28.83
CA LEU A 374 15.74 -23.80 -28.77
C LEU A 374 17.22 -24.18 -28.64
N LYS A 375 18.08 -23.41 -29.32
CA LYS A 375 19.53 -23.60 -29.30
C LYS A 375 20.19 -22.48 -28.50
N ALA A 376 21.24 -22.83 -27.75
CA ALA A 376 22.05 -21.84 -27.06
C ALA A 376 22.62 -20.82 -28.04
N THR A 377 22.63 -19.56 -27.66
CA THR A 377 23.25 -18.46 -28.39
C THR A 377 24.70 -18.26 -27.93
N GLU A 378 25.35 -17.19 -28.38
CA GLU A 378 26.67 -16.78 -27.84
C GLU A 378 26.63 -16.39 -26.36
N VAL A 379 25.45 -16.02 -25.86
CA VAL A 379 25.21 -15.75 -24.44
C VAL A 379 24.77 -17.05 -23.77
N PRO A 380 25.53 -17.64 -22.86
CA PRO A 380 25.29 -19.00 -22.34
C PRO A 380 23.91 -19.24 -21.71
N THR A 381 23.27 -18.19 -21.19
CA THR A 381 21.93 -18.27 -20.58
C THR A 381 20.79 -17.99 -21.55
N VAL A 382 21.07 -17.64 -22.81
CA VAL A 382 20.07 -17.26 -23.80
C VAL A 382 19.92 -18.36 -24.85
N PHE A 383 18.70 -18.81 -25.07
CA PHE A 383 18.33 -19.82 -26.06
C PHE A 383 17.38 -19.20 -27.08
N SER A 384 17.53 -19.57 -28.34
CA SER A 384 16.70 -19.03 -29.42
C SER A 384 16.18 -20.10 -30.37
N ALA A 385 15.04 -19.82 -30.98
CA ALA A 385 14.43 -20.58 -32.06
C ALA A 385 13.70 -19.64 -33.02
N GLN A 386 13.13 -20.20 -34.06
CA GLN A 386 12.27 -19.46 -35.00
C GLN A 386 10.95 -20.22 -35.17
N LEU A 387 9.84 -19.53 -35.02
CA LEU A 387 8.53 -20.02 -35.37
C LEU A 387 8.37 -20.01 -36.90
N PRO A 388 7.67 -21.01 -37.47
CA PRO A 388 7.49 -21.09 -38.92
C PRO A 388 6.61 -19.99 -39.52
N GLN A 389 6.74 -19.72 -40.81
CA GLN A 389 6.01 -18.63 -41.48
C GLN A 389 4.55 -18.94 -41.80
N ASN A 390 4.12 -20.20 -41.71
CA ASN A 390 2.76 -20.62 -42.09
C ASN A 390 1.74 -20.57 -40.94
N LEU A 391 2.04 -19.80 -39.91
CA LEU A 391 1.13 -19.57 -38.80
C LEU A 391 0.15 -18.44 -39.14
N SER A 392 -1.07 -18.51 -38.59
CA SER A 392 -2.12 -17.49 -38.73
C SER A 392 -3.13 -17.55 -37.59
N GLY A 393 -3.79 -16.43 -37.30
CA GLY A 393 -4.72 -16.31 -36.18
C GLY A 393 -4.01 -16.36 -34.84
N GLU A 394 -4.72 -16.77 -33.79
CA GLU A 394 -4.15 -16.92 -32.46
C GLU A 394 -3.09 -18.02 -32.43
N VAL A 395 -1.89 -17.71 -31.99
CA VAL A 395 -0.80 -18.63 -31.71
C VAL A 395 -0.58 -18.70 -30.21
N ARG A 396 -0.87 -19.87 -29.64
CA ARG A 396 -0.63 -20.17 -28.22
C ARG A 396 0.70 -20.86 -28.07
N TYR A 397 1.48 -20.50 -27.08
CA TYR A 397 2.81 -21.08 -26.91
C TYR A 397 3.23 -21.11 -25.44
N TYR A 398 4.17 -22.00 -25.16
CA TYR A 398 4.82 -22.11 -23.85
C TYR A 398 6.22 -22.73 -23.99
N PHE A 399 7.02 -22.60 -22.95
CA PHE A 399 8.38 -23.16 -22.95
C PHE A 399 8.49 -24.29 -21.93
N SER A 400 9.41 -25.22 -22.18
CA SER A 400 9.82 -26.24 -21.22
C SER A 400 11.33 -26.39 -21.23
N ALA A 401 11.89 -26.70 -20.06
CA ALA A 401 13.30 -27.05 -19.86
C ALA A 401 13.44 -28.06 -18.72
N ALA A 402 14.55 -28.76 -18.65
CA ALA A 402 14.89 -29.64 -17.55
C ALA A 402 16.35 -29.43 -17.10
N ASP A 403 16.62 -29.66 -15.83
CA ASP A 403 17.99 -29.76 -15.33
C ASP A 403 18.56 -31.17 -15.49
N VAL A 404 19.85 -31.35 -15.20
CA VAL A 404 20.53 -32.66 -15.29
C VAL A 404 20.01 -33.67 -14.27
N LYS A 405 19.20 -33.26 -13.30
CA LYS A 405 18.48 -34.13 -12.36
C LYS A 405 17.11 -34.54 -12.92
N ASN A 406 16.80 -34.17 -14.18
CA ASN A 406 15.53 -34.44 -14.86
C ASN A 406 14.31 -33.86 -14.12
N ARG A 407 14.50 -32.72 -13.38
CA ARG A 407 13.39 -31.90 -12.90
C ARG A 407 12.94 -31.03 -14.04
N ARG A 408 11.63 -30.97 -14.29
CA ARG A 408 11.06 -30.26 -15.45
C ARG A 408 10.39 -28.98 -15.01
N PHE A 409 10.63 -27.93 -15.79
CA PHE A 409 10.10 -26.59 -15.55
C PHE A 409 9.41 -26.09 -16.81
N GLN A 410 8.36 -25.31 -16.62
CA GLN A 410 7.57 -24.75 -17.72
C GLN A 410 7.34 -23.27 -17.51
N PHE A 411 7.21 -22.53 -18.60
CA PHE A 411 6.83 -21.11 -18.57
C PHE A 411 5.81 -20.81 -19.67
N PRO A 412 4.60 -20.27 -19.35
CA PRO A 412 4.14 -19.99 -17.98
C PRO A 412 4.06 -21.25 -17.12
N SER A 413 4.10 -21.07 -15.81
CA SER A 413 3.85 -22.17 -14.87
C SER A 413 2.48 -22.79 -15.16
N ASN A 414 2.35 -24.13 -14.95
CA ASN A 414 1.15 -24.89 -15.27
C ASN A 414 0.82 -25.01 -16.78
N ALA A 415 1.79 -24.78 -17.67
CA ALA A 415 1.59 -25.11 -19.08
C ALA A 415 1.33 -26.63 -19.27
N PRO A 416 0.51 -27.07 -20.22
CA PRO A 416 -0.16 -26.27 -21.26
C PRO A 416 -1.54 -25.67 -20.84
N THR A 417 -1.94 -25.79 -19.58
CA THR A 417 -3.20 -25.18 -19.10
C THR A 417 -3.11 -23.67 -19.18
N ASN A 418 -1.98 -23.10 -18.72
CA ASN A 418 -1.59 -21.72 -18.95
C ASN A 418 -0.66 -21.66 -20.18
N TYR A 419 -0.82 -20.64 -20.99
CA TYR A 419 0.00 -20.40 -22.17
C TYR A 419 0.13 -18.91 -22.44
N LEU A 420 1.17 -18.52 -23.17
CA LEU A 420 1.30 -17.20 -23.77
C LEU A 420 0.62 -17.23 -25.15
N SER A 421 0.14 -16.09 -25.62
CA SER A 421 -0.46 -16.00 -26.96
C SER A 421 -0.13 -14.70 -27.65
N PHE A 422 -0.16 -14.73 -28.98
CA PHE A 422 -0.14 -13.56 -29.83
C PHE A 422 -0.98 -13.86 -31.08
N ASN A 423 -1.43 -12.81 -31.77
CA ASN A 423 -2.24 -12.92 -32.97
C ASN A 423 -1.43 -12.60 -34.24
N ILE A 424 -1.78 -13.33 -35.33
CA ILE A 424 -1.32 -13.04 -36.67
C ILE A 424 -2.54 -12.71 -37.51
N GLY A 425 -2.76 -11.44 -37.82
CA GLY A 425 -3.90 -10.95 -38.59
C GLY A 425 -4.08 -9.44 -38.45
N PRO A 426 -5.11 -8.86 -39.12
CA PRO A 426 -5.41 -7.44 -38.98
C PRO A 426 -5.61 -7.04 -37.53
N ASP A 427 -5.11 -5.87 -37.17
CA ASP A 427 -5.24 -5.34 -35.82
C ASP A 427 -6.32 -4.26 -35.77
N ASP A 428 -7.32 -4.49 -34.93
CA ASP A 428 -8.43 -3.56 -34.66
C ASP A 428 -8.41 -3.03 -33.21
N GLU A 429 -7.38 -3.36 -32.41
CA GLU A 429 -7.24 -2.96 -31.02
C GLU A 429 -6.53 -1.60 -30.94
N ALA A 430 -7.01 -0.74 -30.05
CA ALA A 430 -6.39 0.56 -29.82
C ALA A 430 -5.51 0.52 -28.57
N PRO A 431 -4.39 1.28 -28.54
CA PRO A 431 -3.55 1.40 -27.36
C PRO A 431 -4.35 1.73 -26.09
N LEU A 432 -4.01 1.07 -24.98
CA LEU A 432 -4.52 1.38 -23.65
C LEU A 432 -3.63 2.45 -23.00
N VAL A 433 -4.25 3.53 -22.50
CA VAL A 433 -3.54 4.65 -21.89
C VAL A 433 -4.04 4.86 -20.46
N ASN A 434 -3.22 4.56 -19.48
CA ASN A 434 -3.46 4.80 -18.06
C ASN A 434 -2.70 6.04 -17.60
N HIS A 435 -3.37 7.01 -17.02
CA HIS A 435 -2.77 8.27 -16.57
C HIS A 435 -3.53 8.85 -15.38
N GLU A 436 -2.79 9.27 -14.36
CA GLU A 436 -3.35 10.04 -13.24
C GLU A 436 -3.34 11.54 -13.59
N PRO A 437 -4.51 12.22 -13.57
CA PRO A 437 -4.59 13.62 -14.01
C PRO A 437 -3.84 14.59 -13.10
N VAL A 438 -3.17 15.57 -13.72
CA VAL A 438 -2.59 16.71 -13.01
C VAL A 438 -3.71 17.47 -12.30
N LYS A 439 -3.56 17.71 -11.01
CA LYS A 439 -4.57 18.37 -10.16
C LYS A 439 -4.51 19.90 -10.28
N TYR A 440 -3.32 20.47 -10.27
CA TYR A 440 -3.06 21.92 -10.42
C TYR A 440 -1.59 22.18 -10.78
N MET A 441 -1.27 23.42 -11.14
CA MET A 441 0.11 23.89 -11.35
C MET A 441 0.26 25.28 -10.71
N LEU A 442 1.34 25.50 -9.97
CA LEU A 442 1.59 26.78 -9.32
C LEU A 442 2.23 27.79 -10.30
N THR A 443 1.88 29.07 -10.18
CA THR A 443 2.55 30.17 -10.92
C THR A 443 4.04 30.26 -10.62
N THR A 444 4.47 29.74 -9.46
CA THR A 444 5.88 29.70 -9.03
C THR A 444 6.64 28.47 -9.54
N SER A 445 5.93 27.47 -10.09
CA SER A 445 6.51 26.24 -10.63
C SER A 445 5.69 25.80 -11.85
N LEU A 446 5.97 26.45 -12.99
CA LEU A 446 5.24 26.26 -14.26
C LEU A 446 5.71 25.01 -15.02
N LEU A 447 5.89 23.91 -14.29
CA LEU A 447 6.32 22.59 -14.80
C LEU A 447 5.47 21.51 -14.16
N ALA A 448 4.85 20.66 -14.98
CA ALA A 448 4.22 19.43 -14.55
C ALA A 448 4.81 18.24 -15.32
N LYS A 449 5.27 17.23 -14.61
CA LYS A 449 5.62 15.95 -15.20
C LYS A 449 4.33 15.22 -15.58
N ILE A 450 4.22 14.81 -16.82
CA ILE A 450 3.12 14.00 -17.33
C ILE A 450 3.65 12.58 -17.49
N ASP A 451 3.10 11.66 -16.74
CA ASP A 451 3.44 10.24 -16.78
C ASP A 451 2.22 9.45 -17.25
N ALA A 452 2.42 8.49 -18.15
CA ALA A 452 1.38 7.60 -18.62
C ALA A 452 1.94 6.20 -18.86
N GLU A 453 1.27 5.20 -18.36
CA GLU A 453 1.48 3.83 -18.77
C GLU A 453 0.69 3.59 -20.06
N VAL A 454 1.40 3.21 -21.13
CA VAL A 454 0.78 3.01 -22.45
C VAL A 454 1.18 1.66 -23.00
N THR A 455 0.20 0.79 -23.11
CA THR A 455 0.37 -0.59 -23.64
C THR A 455 -0.37 -0.78 -24.95
N ASP A 456 0.15 -1.70 -25.76
CA ASP A 456 -0.43 -2.05 -27.04
C ASP A 456 0.00 -3.46 -27.45
N ASN A 457 -0.90 -4.21 -28.09
CA ASN A 457 -0.67 -5.60 -28.51
C ASN A 457 0.38 -5.72 -29.62
N MET A 458 0.44 -4.78 -30.57
CA MET A 458 1.45 -4.76 -31.64
C MET A 458 2.64 -3.88 -31.32
N GLY A 459 2.40 -2.70 -30.77
CA GLY A 459 3.39 -1.70 -30.42
C GLY A 459 2.98 -0.30 -30.86
N LEU A 460 3.67 0.69 -30.29
CA LEU A 460 3.30 2.09 -30.40
C LEU A 460 4.12 2.80 -31.49
N LYS A 461 3.44 3.57 -32.31
CA LYS A 461 4.02 4.48 -33.30
C LYS A 461 4.33 5.83 -32.67
N SER A 462 3.41 6.33 -31.82
CA SER A 462 3.60 7.60 -31.12
C SER A 462 2.71 7.71 -29.91
N VAL A 463 3.20 8.42 -28.88
CA VAL A 463 2.44 8.85 -27.72
C VAL A 463 2.61 10.36 -27.58
N ASN A 464 1.51 11.10 -27.57
CA ASN A 464 1.52 12.57 -27.56
C ASN A 464 0.57 13.12 -26.52
N LEU A 465 0.97 14.21 -25.86
CA LEU A 465 0.12 15.08 -25.10
C LEU A 465 -0.45 16.14 -26.03
N GLU A 466 -1.76 16.21 -26.18
CA GLU A 466 -2.46 17.33 -26.78
C GLU A 466 -2.97 18.26 -25.69
N TYR A 467 -2.64 19.54 -25.73
CA TYR A 467 -3.06 20.51 -24.73
C TYR A 467 -3.36 21.88 -25.29
N PHE A 468 -4.14 22.66 -24.56
CA PHE A 468 -4.41 24.07 -24.86
C PHE A 468 -4.71 24.87 -23.59
N VAL A 469 -4.53 26.18 -23.66
CA VAL A 469 -4.80 27.13 -22.59
C VAL A 469 -6.07 27.90 -22.95
N ASN A 470 -7.04 27.99 -22.03
CA ASN A 470 -8.27 28.81 -22.13
C ASN A 470 -9.07 28.61 -23.42
N GLY A 471 -9.13 27.38 -23.95
CA GLY A 471 -9.83 27.11 -25.20
C GLY A 471 -9.10 27.58 -26.48
N GLY A 472 -7.82 27.90 -26.38
CA GLY A 472 -6.98 28.29 -27.50
C GLY A 472 -6.63 27.14 -28.45
N LEU A 473 -5.63 27.36 -29.30
CA LEU A 473 -5.18 26.36 -30.26
C LEU A 473 -4.55 25.14 -29.55
N VAL A 474 -4.88 23.94 -30.02
CA VAL A 474 -4.27 22.69 -29.55
C VAL A 474 -2.79 22.66 -29.91
N LYS A 475 -1.95 22.40 -28.95
CA LYS A 475 -0.51 22.11 -29.07
C LYS A 475 -0.27 20.63 -28.81
N SER A 476 0.80 20.09 -29.37
CA SER A 476 1.21 18.71 -29.19
C SER A 476 2.61 18.64 -28.61
N LEU A 477 2.83 17.75 -27.64
CA LEU A 477 4.11 17.45 -27.02
C LEU A 477 4.28 15.92 -27.02
N ALA A 478 5.38 15.43 -27.59
CA ALA A 478 5.65 13.99 -27.61
C ALA A 478 6.05 13.51 -26.20
N LEU A 479 5.49 12.37 -25.77
CA LEU A 479 5.97 11.64 -24.63
C LEU A 479 7.06 10.65 -25.09
N THR A 480 8.10 10.50 -24.29
CA THR A 480 9.19 9.56 -24.52
C THR A 480 9.08 8.37 -23.59
N ASN A 481 9.37 7.18 -24.12
CA ASN A 481 9.44 5.97 -23.30
C ASN A 481 10.65 6.09 -22.36
N ASP A 482 10.40 6.00 -21.05
CA ASP A 482 11.45 6.06 -20.02
C ASP A 482 11.88 4.63 -19.65
N THR A 483 10.95 3.81 -19.19
CA THR A 483 11.20 2.41 -18.82
C THR A 483 9.94 1.57 -19.10
N ASN A 484 10.10 0.42 -19.74
CA ASN A 484 9.01 -0.48 -20.12
C ASN A 484 7.90 0.26 -20.88
N ASP A 485 6.68 0.32 -20.32
CA ASP A 485 5.51 0.95 -20.93
C ASP A 485 5.22 2.34 -20.35
N LEU A 486 6.13 2.91 -19.54
CA LEU A 486 6.02 4.25 -18.97
C LEU A 486 6.51 5.32 -19.95
N TYR A 487 5.61 6.21 -20.34
CA TYR A 487 5.88 7.35 -21.22
C TYR A 487 5.79 8.64 -20.43
N THR A 488 6.78 9.52 -20.59
CA THR A 488 6.89 10.75 -19.82
C THR A 488 7.14 11.97 -20.69
N ALA A 489 6.64 13.13 -20.23
CA ALA A 489 6.97 14.43 -20.80
C ALA A 489 6.87 15.53 -19.74
N ASP A 490 7.65 16.60 -19.91
CA ASP A 490 7.59 17.78 -19.10
C ASP A 490 6.68 18.83 -19.76
N LEU A 491 5.46 19.00 -19.23
CA LEU A 491 4.58 20.09 -19.64
C LEU A 491 5.03 21.38 -18.94
N ALA A 492 5.74 22.24 -19.66
CA ALA A 492 6.28 23.47 -19.14
C ALA A 492 5.70 24.70 -19.83
N PHE A 493 5.46 25.76 -19.05
CA PHE A 493 5.06 27.06 -19.56
C PHE A 493 6.15 28.11 -19.30
N PRO A 494 6.54 28.91 -20.30
CA PRO A 494 7.45 30.04 -20.08
C PRO A 494 6.89 30.98 -19.03
N GLU A 495 7.76 31.61 -18.25
CA GLU A 495 7.36 32.64 -17.28
C GLU A 495 6.56 33.77 -17.95
N GLY A 496 5.42 34.11 -17.35
CA GLY A 496 4.50 35.15 -17.87
C GLY A 496 3.61 34.70 -19.05
N SER A 497 3.74 33.41 -19.51
CA SER A 497 2.88 32.91 -20.60
C SER A 497 1.52 32.38 -20.12
N VAL A 498 1.39 32.17 -18.84
CA VAL A 498 0.16 31.77 -18.14
C VAL A 498 0.07 32.54 -16.82
N SER A 499 -1.13 32.70 -16.29
CA SER A 499 -1.46 33.49 -15.10
C SER A 499 -2.37 32.69 -14.15
N ASP A 500 -2.47 33.17 -12.90
CA ASP A 500 -3.42 32.64 -11.92
C ASP A 500 -4.85 32.61 -12.50
N GLY A 501 -5.49 31.47 -12.44
CA GLY A 501 -6.83 31.22 -12.96
C GLY A 501 -6.88 30.73 -14.41
N ASP A 502 -5.75 30.65 -15.13
CA ASP A 502 -5.74 30.08 -16.48
C ASP A 502 -6.07 28.59 -16.43
N LYS A 503 -6.96 28.16 -17.34
CA LYS A 503 -7.41 26.78 -17.46
C LYS A 503 -6.56 26.05 -18.50
N ILE A 504 -5.89 24.99 -18.08
CA ILE A 504 -5.19 24.07 -18.96
C ILE A 504 -6.10 22.88 -19.22
N SER A 505 -6.27 22.54 -20.50
CA SER A 505 -6.99 21.32 -20.92
C SER A 505 -6.04 20.45 -21.71
N TYR A 506 -5.99 19.16 -21.41
CA TYR A 506 -5.06 18.23 -22.06
C TYR A 506 -5.62 16.82 -22.13
N ARG A 507 -5.06 16.04 -23.05
CA ARG A 507 -5.29 14.60 -23.16
C ARG A 507 -4.05 13.89 -23.70
N ILE A 508 -3.92 12.62 -23.45
CA ILE A 508 -2.88 11.78 -24.02
C ILE A 508 -3.49 11.00 -25.20
N VAL A 509 -2.76 10.94 -26.27
CA VAL A 509 -3.16 10.26 -27.52
C VAL A 509 -2.04 9.33 -27.94
N ALA A 510 -2.31 8.03 -27.94
CA ALA A 510 -1.40 7.01 -28.43
C ALA A 510 -1.89 6.46 -29.76
N THR A 511 -0.97 6.19 -30.68
CA THR A 511 -1.25 5.58 -31.99
C THR A 511 -0.35 4.36 -32.14
N ASP A 512 -0.91 3.22 -32.53
CA ASP A 512 -0.19 1.99 -32.78
C ASP A 512 0.58 1.98 -34.11
N ILE A 513 1.31 0.89 -34.36
CA ILE A 513 2.06 0.68 -35.62
C ILE A 513 1.25 -0.07 -36.68
N SER A 514 0.05 -0.51 -36.39
CA SER A 514 -0.79 -1.26 -37.33
C SER A 514 -1.10 -0.49 -38.61
N SER A 515 -1.51 -1.19 -39.63
CA SER A 515 -1.95 -0.56 -40.89
C SER A 515 -3.20 0.31 -40.69
N ASN A 516 -4.04 -0.03 -39.69
CA ASN A 516 -5.22 0.74 -39.31
C ASN A 516 -4.88 2.01 -38.51
N SER A 517 -3.70 2.06 -37.90
CA SER A 517 -3.27 3.16 -37.02
C SER A 517 -4.31 3.48 -35.94
N ASN A 518 -4.68 2.48 -35.15
CA ASN A 518 -5.68 2.60 -34.10
C ASN A 518 -5.24 3.62 -33.04
N ILE A 519 -6.20 4.29 -32.43
CA ILE A 519 -5.90 5.43 -31.55
C ILE A 519 -6.53 5.23 -30.17
N GLY A 520 -5.68 5.10 -29.16
CA GLY A 520 -6.01 5.15 -27.74
C GLY A 520 -5.98 6.57 -27.18
N ARG A 521 -6.82 6.88 -26.19
CA ARG A 521 -6.89 8.21 -25.56
C ARG A 521 -7.16 8.12 -24.07
N SER A 522 -6.53 9.01 -23.34
CA SER A 522 -6.86 9.26 -21.93
C SER A 522 -7.08 10.77 -21.70
N PRO A 523 -8.29 11.23 -21.30
CA PRO A 523 -9.51 10.46 -21.14
C PRO A 523 -10.06 9.95 -22.48
N LEU A 524 -10.88 8.91 -22.45
CA LEU A 524 -11.50 8.34 -23.64
C LEU A 524 -12.25 9.36 -24.49
N SER A 525 -12.83 10.39 -23.85
CA SER A 525 -13.52 11.52 -24.50
C SER A 525 -13.22 12.82 -23.77
N GLY A 526 -13.14 13.94 -24.50
CA GLY A 526 -12.87 15.26 -23.94
C GLY A 526 -11.41 15.45 -23.52
N TYR A 527 -11.20 16.16 -22.42
CA TYR A 527 -9.88 16.55 -21.90
C TYR A 527 -9.91 16.56 -20.37
N TYR A 528 -8.83 16.16 -19.76
CA TYR A 528 -8.52 16.51 -18.37
C TYR A 528 -8.32 18.02 -18.26
N THR A 529 -8.65 18.59 -17.11
CA THR A 529 -8.50 20.03 -16.89
C THR A 529 -7.92 20.32 -15.52
N PHE A 530 -6.98 21.25 -15.48
CA PHE A 530 -6.49 21.83 -14.22
C PHE A 530 -6.29 23.34 -14.38
N TYR A 531 -6.08 24.03 -13.27
CA TYR A 531 -5.85 25.46 -13.26
C TYR A 531 -4.42 25.81 -12.87
N ILE A 532 -3.93 26.91 -13.41
CA ILE A 532 -2.73 27.58 -12.90
C ILE A 532 -3.15 28.33 -11.64
N GLU A 533 -2.47 28.06 -10.54
CA GLU A 533 -2.84 28.56 -9.22
C GLU A 533 -1.76 29.48 -8.64
N GLY A 534 -2.16 30.69 -8.31
CA GLY A 534 -1.27 31.69 -7.69
C GLY A 534 -1.33 31.66 -6.17
N ILE A 535 -0.18 31.56 -5.52
CA ILE A 535 -0.10 31.81 -4.07
C ILE A 535 -0.16 33.31 -3.84
N GLN A 536 -1.05 33.74 -2.98
CA GLN A 536 -1.32 35.13 -2.66
C GLN A 536 -0.31 35.69 -1.65
N ASN A 537 -0.32 37.03 -1.44
CA ASN A 537 0.52 37.62 -0.41
C ASN A 537 0.16 37.08 0.99
N PRO A 538 1.14 36.87 1.87
CA PRO A 538 0.89 36.44 3.23
C PRO A 538 -0.03 37.40 4.01
N VAL A 539 -0.90 36.81 4.83
CA VAL A 539 -1.84 37.52 5.69
C VAL A 539 -1.62 37.19 7.16
N GLU A 540 -1.98 38.08 8.06
CA GLU A 540 -1.96 37.84 9.51
C GLU A 540 -3.27 37.27 10.00
N ARG A 541 -4.34 37.34 9.22
CA ARG A 541 -5.70 36.89 9.52
C ARG A 541 -6.38 36.42 8.25
N TYR A 542 -7.14 35.31 8.36
CA TYR A 542 -8.00 34.87 7.27
C TYR A 542 -9.36 34.43 7.83
N VAL A 543 -10.45 34.76 7.13
CA VAL A 543 -11.82 34.40 7.52
C VAL A 543 -12.63 34.09 6.27
N ASN A 544 -13.32 32.93 6.27
CA ASN A 544 -14.22 32.55 5.20
C ASN A 544 -15.41 31.76 5.78
N SER A 545 -16.62 32.21 5.46
CA SER A 545 -17.85 31.49 5.85
C SER A 545 -18.41 30.62 4.76
N PHE A 546 -17.71 30.44 3.65
CA PHE A 546 -18.06 29.64 2.47
C PHE A 546 -19.45 29.89 1.87
N ASN A 547 -20.17 30.89 2.34
CA ASN A 547 -21.51 31.25 1.87
C ASN A 547 -21.56 31.73 0.41
N THR A 548 -20.41 32.02 -0.17
CA THR A 548 -20.23 32.40 -1.56
C THR A 548 -19.06 31.64 -2.15
N GLU A 549 -19.15 31.34 -3.45
CA GLU A 549 -18.02 30.73 -4.16
C GLU A 549 -16.77 31.57 -4.01
N THR A 550 -15.63 30.96 -3.68
CA THR A 550 -14.34 31.60 -3.57
C THR A 550 -13.27 30.80 -4.30
N ARG A 551 -12.22 31.47 -4.76
CA ARG A 551 -11.00 30.87 -5.33
C ARG A 551 -9.81 30.97 -4.38
N ASP A 552 -10.06 31.14 -3.10
CA ASP A 552 -9.02 31.26 -2.07
C ASP A 552 -8.31 29.94 -1.77
N PHE A 553 -8.83 28.86 -2.31
CA PHE A 553 -8.27 27.51 -2.13
C PHE A 553 -7.84 26.89 -3.46
N ILE A 554 -6.75 26.15 -3.41
CA ILE A 554 -6.40 25.17 -4.44
C ILE A 554 -7.16 23.89 -4.07
N SER A 555 -8.26 23.63 -4.76
CA SER A 555 -9.22 22.58 -4.42
C SER A 555 -9.39 21.64 -5.60
N SER A 556 -8.57 20.58 -5.65
CA SER A 556 -8.76 19.50 -6.61
C SER A 556 -9.73 18.44 -6.09
N ASP A 557 -9.74 18.23 -4.76
CA ASP A 557 -10.45 17.10 -4.13
C ASP A 557 -11.56 17.58 -3.17
N PHE A 558 -11.64 18.89 -2.93
CA PHE A 558 -12.68 19.53 -2.13
C PHE A 558 -13.49 20.49 -2.99
N SER A 559 -14.74 20.73 -2.63
CA SER A 559 -15.61 21.67 -3.32
C SER A 559 -16.44 22.49 -2.35
N ILE A 560 -16.76 23.74 -2.72
CA ILE A 560 -17.70 24.55 -1.97
C ILE A 560 -19.09 24.28 -2.51
N THR A 561 -19.86 23.51 -1.78
CA THR A 561 -21.18 23.03 -2.19
C THR A 561 -22.15 23.00 -1.01
N THR A 562 -23.45 23.15 -1.31
CA THR A 562 -24.51 22.92 -0.33
C THR A 562 -24.90 21.45 -0.36
N VAL A 563 -24.61 20.73 0.71
CA VAL A 563 -24.99 19.32 0.85
C VAL A 563 -26.46 19.21 1.26
N SER A 564 -27.14 18.16 0.80
CA SER A 564 -28.56 17.94 1.13
C SER A 564 -28.79 17.88 2.64
N GLY A 565 -29.71 18.70 3.16
CA GLY A 565 -29.99 18.81 4.59
C GLY A 565 -29.28 19.94 5.33
N PHE A 566 -28.41 20.70 4.64
CA PHE A 566 -27.71 21.87 5.16
C PHE A 566 -28.24 23.17 4.52
N ASP A 567 -28.18 24.27 5.26
CA ASP A 567 -28.82 25.54 4.87
C ASP A 567 -27.90 26.45 4.01
N SER A 568 -26.58 26.22 4.05
CA SER A 568 -25.54 27.00 3.38
C SER A 568 -24.49 26.12 2.73
N PRO A 569 -23.73 26.64 1.74
CA PRO A 569 -22.54 25.97 1.24
C PRO A 569 -21.46 25.86 2.32
N ALA A 570 -20.66 24.82 2.23
CA ALA A 570 -19.47 24.59 3.03
C ALA A 570 -18.36 24.01 2.15
N LEU A 571 -17.13 23.99 2.62
CA LEU A 571 -16.01 23.33 1.99
C LEU A 571 -16.07 21.83 2.32
N ASN A 572 -16.30 21.00 1.31
CA ASN A 572 -16.59 19.58 1.46
C ASN A 572 -15.59 18.72 0.69
N SER A 573 -15.17 17.60 1.29
CA SER A 573 -14.63 16.47 0.53
C SER A 573 -15.74 15.85 -0.36
N ALA A 574 -15.41 14.83 -1.16
CA ALA A 574 -16.45 14.01 -1.80
C ALA A 574 -17.35 13.32 -0.74
N HIS A 575 -18.61 13.12 -1.05
CA HIS A 575 -19.59 12.45 -0.20
C HIS A 575 -20.33 11.33 -0.96
N PRO A 576 -19.98 10.03 -0.79
CA PRO A 576 -18.85 9.52 0.02
C PRO A 576 -17.49 9.87 -0.58
N TYR A 577 -16.44 9.89 0.25
CA TYR A 577 -15.07 9.89 -0.28
C TYR A 577 -14.71 8.49 -0.81
N LEU A 578 -13.64 8.40 -1.59
CA LEU A 578 -13.19 7.13 -2.17
C LEU A 578 -12.17 6.46 -1.25
N SER A 579 -12.17 5.12 -1.26
CA SER A 579 -11.09 4.28 -0.72
C SER A 579 -10.45 3.46 -1.84
N PRO A 580 -9.14 3.14 -1.77
CA PRO A 580 -8.52 2.25 -2.74
C PRO A 580 -8.97 0.80 -2.54
N ASP A 581 -8.91 0.00 -3.64
CA ASP A 581 -9.32 -1.41 -3.64
C ASP A 581 -8.12 -2.38 -3.65
N ALA A 582 -6.89 -1.88 -3.50
CA ALA A 582 -5.67 -2.67 -3.61
C ALA A 582 -4.71 -2.43 -2.43
N ASP A 583 -4.09 -3.50 -1.95
CA ASP A 583 -3.11 -3.47 -0.86
C ASP A 583 -1.97 -2.49 -1.14
N GLY A 584 -1.53 -1.77 -0.09
CA GLY A 584 -0.45 -0.81 -0.16
C GLY A 584 -0.79 0.52 -0.84
N MET A 585 -2.05 0.72 -1.26
CA MET A 585 -2.53 1.99 -1.80
C MET A 585 -3.26 2.80 -0.73
N ASN A 586 -3.13 4.13 -0.82
CA ASN A 586 -3.93 5.06 -0.02
C ASN A 586 -4.27 6.29 -0.85
N TYR A 587 -5.34 6.99 -0.46
CA TYR A 587 -5.72 8.25 -1.09
C TYR A 587 -5.51 9.42 -0.13
N ASN A 588 -5.09 10.54 -0.69
CA ASN A 588 -4.93 11.82 0.00
C ASN A 588 -5.74 12.88 -0.73
N PHE A 589 -6.88 13.23 -0.17
CA PHE A 589 -7.73 14.31 -0.68
C PHE A 589 -7.33 15.62 -0.01
N THR A 590 -6.96 16.63 -0.78
CA THR A 590 -6.37 17.85 -0.24
C THR A 590 -7.04 19.12 -0.74
N THR A 591 -7.01 20.16 0.08
CA THR A 591 -7.27 21.55 -0.31
C THR A 591 -6.30 22.49 0.41
N ILE A 592 -5.74 23.44 -0.31
CA ILE A 592 -4.68 24.33 0.18
C ILE A 592 -5.17 25.78 0.15
N LEU A 593 -5.08 26.49 1.27
CA LEU A 593 -5.35 27.92 1.32
C LEU A 593 -4.27 28.70 0.55
N LYS A 594 -4.66 29.51 -0.43
CA LYS A 594 -3.74 30.30 -1.27
C LYS A 594 -3.06 31.46 -0.52
N TYR A 595 -3.58 31.84 0.63
CA TYR A 595 -3.03 32.88 1.47
C TYR A 595 -2.14 32.29 2.56
N PRO A 596 -0.80 32.35 2.44
CA PRO A 596 0.07 31.96 3.54
C PRO A 596 -0.24 32.81 4.78
N VAL A 597 -0.16 32.22 5.97
CA VAL A 597 -0.49 32.90 7.22
C VAL A 597 0.78 33.17 8.02
N ILE A 598 0.96 34.43 8.46
CA ILE A 598 2.04 34.81 9.38
C ILE A 598 1.58 34.51 10.79
N LEU A 599 2.20 33.50 11.43
CA LEU A 599 1.80 33.03 12.75
C LEU A 599 2.11 34.05 13.84
N LYS A 600 1.19 34.24 14.78
CA LYS A 600 1.32 35.15 15.92
C LYS A 600 1.24 34.37 17.26
N THR A 601 1.89 34.90 18.28
CA THR A 601 1.75 34.38 19.65
C THR A 601 0.28 34.32 20.06
N GLY A 602 -0.20 33.17 20.51
CA GLY A 602 -1.61 32.94 20.87
C GLY A 602 -2.55 32.83 19.65
N GLY A 603 -1.99 32.68 18.44
CA GLY A 603 -2.76 32.48 17.22
C GLY A 603 -3.56 31.19 17.25
N LYS A 604 -4.86 31.31 16.97
CA LYS A 604 -5.77 30.15 16.88
C LYS A 604 -6.43 30.07 15.52
N MET A 605 -6.74 28.87 15.10
CA MET A 605 -7.67 28.56 14.01
C MET A 605 -8.95 28.00 14.60
N SER A 606 -10.09 28.35 14.04
CA SER A 606 -11.36 27.70 14.38
C SER A 606 -12.22 27.54 13.12
N PHE A 607 -12.99 26.47 13.09
CA PHE A 607 -13.99 26.19 12.06
C PHE A 607 -15.07 25.26 12.60
N ASP A 608 -16.20 25.26 11.94
CA ASP A 608 -17.28 24.33 12.19
C ASP A 608 -17.12 23.11 11.28
N GLU A 609 -17.31 21.91 11.81
CA GLU A 609 -17.03 20.70 11.03
C GLU A 609 -17.96 19.53 11.36
N ILE A 610 -18.02 18.57 10.40
CA ILE A 610 -18.50 17.20 10.60
C ILE A 610 -17.46 16.26 9.97
N VAL A 611 -17.05 15.22 10.71
CA VAL A 611 -16.12 14.19 10.25
C VAL A 611 -16.77 12.83 10.37
N LEU A 612 -17.06 12.20 9.23
CA LEU A 612 -17.55 10.83 9.15
C LEU A 612 -16.62 10.04 8.22
N VAL A 613 -15.44 9.73 8.74
CA VAL A 613 -14.44 8.87 8.13
C VAL A 613 -14.31 7.59 8.95
N GLU A 614 -13.74 6.54 8.39
CA GLU A 614 -13.54 5.28 9.09
C GLU A 614 -12.83 5.51 10.43
N PRO A 615 -13.41 5.04 11.55
CA PRO A 615 -12.75 5.17 12.84
C PRO A 615 -11.66 4.10 13.01
N GLY A 616 -10.50 4.49 13.53
CA GLY A 616 -9.47 3.55 13.96
C GLY A 616 -9.95 2.63 15.09
N GLU A 617 -9.22 1.56 15.35
CA GLU A 617 -9.52 0.60 16.40
C GLU A 617 -9.57 1.24 17.78
N THR A 618 -10.33 0.64 18.68
CA THR A 618 -10.57 1.21 20.01
C THR A 618 -9.27 1.42 20.80
N GLY A 619 -8.93 2.67 21.05
CA GLY A 619 -7.76 3.07 21.83
C GLY A 619 -6.55 3.48 21.01
N THR A 620 -6.60 3.36 19.68
CA THR A 620 -5.55 3.83 18.76
C THR A 620 -5.48 5.35 18.71
N LYS A 621 -4.32 5.86 18.30
CA LYS A 621 -4.01 7.29 18.15
C LYS A 621 -3.40 7.53 16.78
N PHE A 622 -3.44 8.77 16.36
CA PHE A 622 -2.78 9.18 15.12
C PHE A 622 -1.31 8.73 15.07
N GLY A 623 -1.00 7.97 14.03
CA GLY A 623 0.31 7.36 13.80
C GLY A 623 0.43 5.90 14.24
N ASP A 624 -0.58 5.34 14.90
CA ASP A 624 -0.64 3.90 15.17
C ASP A 624 -1.05 3.14 13.89
N GLU A 625 -0.64 1.89 13.74
CA GLU A 625 -0.90 1.05 12.56
C GLU A 625 -2.39 0.81 12.31
N GLU A 626 -3.20 0.71 13.36
CA GLU A 626 -4.65 0.48 13.28
C GLU A 626 -5.48 1.79 13.37
N PHE A 627 -4.86 2.94 13.06
CA PHE A 627 -5.53 4.24 12.93
C PHE A 627 -5.82 4.48 11.44
N TRP A 628 -6.97 4.01 10.97
CA TRP A 628 -7.32 3.86 9.56
C TRP A 628 -7.41 5.20 8.81
N ASP A 629 -8.65 5.70 8.62
CA ASP A 629 -8.87 6.97 7.93
C ASP A 629 -8.83 8.15 8.89
N TYR A 630 -8.38 9.30 8.42
CA TYR A 630 -8.34 10.49 9.25
C TYR A 630 -8.40 11.79 8.46
N VAL A 631 -8.80 12.85 9.15
CA VAL A 631 -8.67 14.22 8.68
C VAL A 631 -7.59 14.96 9.48
N ILE A 632 -6.85 15.85 8.83
CA ILE A 632 -5.74 16.56 9.44
C ILE A 632 -5.59 17.95 8.84
N VAL A 633 -5.18 18.92 9.69
CA VAL A 633 -4.80 20.28 9.26
C VAL A 633 -3.29 20.41 9.41
N GLU A 634 -2.63 20.77 8.32
CA GLU A 634 -1.17 20.80 8.24
C GLU A 634 -0.67 22.16 7.76
N GLY A 635 0.55 22.52 8.15
CA GLY A 635 1.27 23.72 7.71
C GLY A 635 2.54 23.38 6.94
N SER A 636 2.95 24.27 6.02
CA SER A 636 4.20 24.18 5.29
C SER A 636 4.93 25.53 5.29
N LYS A 637 6.24 25.52 5.54
CA LYS A 637 7.12 26.71 5.46
C LYS A 637 7.91 26.80 4.16
N ASP A 638 7.89 25.75 3.36
CA ASP A 638 8.73 25.57 2.18
C ASP A 638 7.93 25.52 0.86
N GLY A 639 6.77 26.17 0.85
CA GLY A 639 5.92 26.28 -0.34
C GLY A 639 5.18 24.99 -0.69
N GLY A 640 4.93 24.12 0.30
CA GLY A 640 4.19 22.88 0.11
C GLY A 640 5.07 21.65 -0.18
N THR A 641 6.40 21.79 -0.08
CA THR A 641 7.33 20.68 -0.27
C THR A 641 7.25 19.70 0.91
N THR A 642 7.23 20.22 2.14
CA THR A 642 7.02 19.43 3.35
C THR A 642 5.85 19.96 4.16
N TRP A 643 5.09 19.07 4.75
CA TRP A 643 3.92 19.37 5.56
C TRP A 643 4.07 18.81 6.96
N LYS A 644 3.68 19.61 7.97
CA LYS A 644 3.70 19.21 9.38
C LYS A 644 2.35 19.47 10.02
N PRO A 645 1.88 18.59 10.91
CA PRO A 645 0.61 18.77 11.60
C PRO A 645 0.54 20.09 12.38
N LEU A 646 -0.60 20.78 12.29
CA LEU A 646 -1.01 21.83 13.22
C LEU A 646 -1.80 21.22 14.42
N LEU A 647 -2.44 20.10 14.18
CA LEU A 647 -3.10 19.24 15.14
C LEU A 647 -2.94 17.80 14.62
N ASP A 648 -2.78 16.84 15.52
CA ASP A 648 -2.75 15.42 15.14
C ASP A 648 -4.02 15.02 14.39
N GLY A 649 -3.89 14.07 13.48
CA GLY A 649 -5.02 13.56 12.71
C GLY A 649 -6.10 12.97 13.63
N TYR A 650 -7.35 13.06 13.21
CA TYR A 650 -8.49 12.52 13.93
C TYR A 650 -9.56 12.00 12.98
N ASP A 651 -10.38 11.09 13.49
CA ASP A 651 -11.42 10.36 12.79
C ASP A 651 -12.80 10.56 13.44
N SER A 652 -13.77 9.69 13.08
CA SER A 652 -15.10 9.71 13.68
C SER A 652 -15.11 9.44 15.18
N ASN A 653 -14.06 8.83 15.77
CA ASN A 653 -13.95 8.64 17.22
C ASN A 653 -13.82 9.96 17.99
N ALA A 654 -13.45 11.06 17.34
CA ALA A 654 -13.32 12.37 17.97
C ALA A 654 -14.62 12.88 18.59
N GLN A 655 -15.78 12.36 18.14
CA GLN A 655 -17.10 12.68 18.72
C GLN A 655 -17.97 11.43 18.77
N LEU A 656 -18.52 11.10 19.94
CA LEU A 656 -19.38 9.94 20.12
C LEU A 656 -20.58 9.92 19.15
N ALA A 657 -21.12 11.07 18.82
CA ALA A 657 -22.24 11.20 17.88
C ALA A 657 -21.82 10.87 16.44
N TRP A 658 -20.62 11.25 16.03
CA TRP A 658 -20.06 10.90 14.72
C TRP A 658 -19.79 9.40 14.62
N TYR A 659 -19.07 8.84 15.61
CA TYR A 659 -18.82 7.40 15.69
C TYR A 659 -20.10 6.57 15.64
N SER A 660 -21.10 6.95 16.45
CA SER A 660 -22.38 6.25 16.50
C SER A 660 -23.12 6.32 15.16
N LEU A 661 -23.07 7.48 14.48
CA LEU A 661 -23.69 7.63 13.18
C LEU A 661 -22.95 6.84 12.10
N PHE A 662 -21.62 6.91 12.03
CA PHE A 662 -20.82 6.15 11.09
C PHE A 662 -21.18 4.67 11.12
N ASN A 663 -21.22 4.08 12.30
CA ASN A 663 -21.51 2.65 12.51
C ASN A 663 -23.00 2.28 12.38
N SER A 664 -23.91 3.26 12.28
CA SER A 664 -25.37 3.00 12.29
C SER A 664 -25.93 2.45 10.97
N LYS A 665 -25.20 2.64 9.83
CA LYS A 665 -25.66 2.28 8.48
C LYS A 665 -24.51 1.70 7.66
N MET A 666 -24.00 0.56 8.09
CA MET A 666 -22.94 -0.15 7.39
C MET A 666 -23.48 -0.96 6.21
N SER A 667 -22.73 -0.95 5.09
CA SER A 667 -22.96 -1.79 3.91
C SER A 667 -21.58 -2.41 3.52
N GLY A 668 -21.35 -3.65 3.90
CA GLY A 668 -20.00 -4.21 3.94
C GLY A 668 -19.15 -3.42 4.94
N ASN A 669 -17.97 -3.01 4.54
CA ASN A 669 -17.08 -2.16 5.36
C ASN A 669 -17.41 -0.67 5.26
N ASN A 670 -18.26 -0.25 4.31
CA ASN A 670 -18.53 1.15 4.05
C ASN A 670 -19.69 1.70 4.88
N SER A 671 -19.59 2.93 5.35
CA SER A 671 -20.70 3.63 5.97
C SER A 671 -21.52 4.40 4.93
N THR A 672 -22.82 4.14 4.89
CA THR A 672 -23.80 4.88 4.07
C THR A 672 -24.56 5.95 4.88
N ALA A 673 -24.08 6.26 6.07
CA ALA A 673 -24.70 7.25 6.94
C ALA A 673 -24.51 8.67 6.39
N VAL A 674 -25.57 9.48 6.50
CA VAL A 674 -25.55 10.90 6.09
C VAL A 674 -25.82 11.73 7.34
N PRO A 675 -24.97 12.73 7.66
CA PRO A 675 -25.13 13.54 8.85
C PRO A 675 -26.22 14.60 8.68
N THR A 676 -26.64 15.16 9.80
CA THR A 676 -27.52 16.32 9.89
C THR A 676 -26.82 17.48 10.61
N LYS A 677 -27.33 18.70 10.44
CA LYS A 677 -26.69 19.93 10.95
C LYS A 677 -26.50 19.99 12.49
N ASP A 678 -27.25 19.21 13.24
CA ASP A 678 -27.10 19.09 14.69
C ASP A 678 -25.82 18.34 15.12
N LEU A 679 -25.09 17.73 14.17
CA LEU A 679 -23.80 17.09 14.37
C LEU A 679 -22.61 18.02 14.13
N ILE A 680 -22.84 19.26 13.75
CA ILE A 680 -21.79 20.27 13.58
C ILE A 680 -21.10 20.51 14.92
N VAL A 681 -19.78 20.45 14.90
CA VAL A 681 -18.92 20.74 16.07
C VAL A 681 -17.93 21.83 15.69
N LYS A 682 -17.71 22.75 16.63
CA LYS A 682 -16.66 23.76 16.47
C LYS A 682 -15.31 23.20 16.86
N ARG A 683 -14.36 23.22 15.92
CA ARG A 683 -12.95 22.88 16.14
C ARG A 683 -12.16 24.13 16.46
N GLU A 684 -11.30 24.07 17.47
CA GLU A 684 -10.28 25.09 17.74
C GLU A 684 -8.89 24.45 17.74
N ILE A 685 -7.93 25.08 17.07
CA ILE A 685 -6.54 24.66 16.98
C ILE A 685 -5.65 25.81 17.44
N ASP A 686 -4.80 25.58 18.42
CA ASP A 686 -3.70 26.50 18.73
C ASP A 686 -2.57 26.25 17.73
N LEU A 687 -2.28 27.21 16.89
CA LEU A 687 -1.35 27.06 15.76
C LEU A 687 0.11 26.82 16.19
N LEU A 688 0.43 27.00 17.45
CA LEU A 688 1.78 26.83 18.01
C LEU A 688 1.89 25.67 19.02
N ALA A 689 0.79 24.96 19.32
CA ALA A 689 0.73 23.99 20.41
C ALA A 689 1.69 22.81 20.23
N ASN A 690 1.85 22.30 19.00
CA ASN A 690 2.67 21.12 18.71
C ASN A 690 4.16 21.42 18.43
N GLN A 691 4.59 22.69 18.56
CA GLN A 691 5.97 23.15 18.39
C GLN A 691 6.58 22.92 16.98
N ASN A 692 5.81 22.52 15.99
CA ASN A 692 6.26 22.41 14.60
C ASN A 692 6.53 23.79 13.99
N PHE A 693 5.87 24.82 14.53
CA PHE A 693 5.95 26.21 14.07
C PHE A 693 6.16 27.16 15.25
N VAL A 694 6.68 28.35 14.95
CA VAL A 694 6.89 29.42 15.93
C VAL A 694 6.24 30.73 15.47
N ALA A 695 6.00 31.66 16.41
CA ALA A 695 5.49 32.96 16.05
C ALA A 695 6.45 33.69 15.11
N GLY A 696 5.92 34.29 14.04
CA GLY A 696 6.68 34.90 12.95
C GLY A 696 6.88 33.96 11.73
N ASP A 697 6.69 32.67 11.84
CA ASP A 697 6.68 31.78 10.69
C ASP A 697 5.56 32.18 9.71
N THR A 698 5.84 32.11 8.42
CA THR A 698 4.85 32.21 7.35
C THR A 698 4.58 30.83 6.82
N ILE A 699 3.36 30.33 6.99
CA ILE A 699 3.00 28.98 6.60
C ILE A 699 1.86 28.95 5.58
N GLN A 700 1.95 28.06 4.59
CA GLN A 700 0.77 27.59 3.84
C GLN A 700 -0.01 26.61 4.73
N ILE A 701 -1.33 26.59 4.58
CA ILE A 701 -2.21 25.70 5.35
C ILE A 701 -2.96 24.83 4.36
N ARG A 702 -2.98 23.51 4.65
CA ARG A 702 -3.83 22.56 3.93
C ARG A 702 -4.72 21.77 4.88
N PHE A 703 -5.85 21.37 4.35
CA PHE A 703 -6.75 20.40 4.93
C PHE A 703 -6.61 19.12 4.11
N ARG A 704 -6.46 17.98 4.76
CA ARG A 704 -6.27 16.68 4.12
C ARG A 704 -7.13 15.62 4.78
N LEU A 705 -7.84 14.85 3.96
CA LEU A 705 -8.48 13.60 4.32
C LEU A 705 -7.62 12.47 3.76
N PHE A 706 -7.15 11.59 4.63
CA PHE A 706 -6.46 10.36 4.29
C PHE A 706 -7.47 9.22 4.30
N SER A 707 -7.40 8.33 3.29
CA SER A 707 -8.19 7.12 3.19
C SER A 707 -7.28 5.96 2.88
N ASP A 708 -7.34 4.95 3.71
CA ASP A 708 -6.68 3.68 3.48
C ASP A 708 -7.57 2.71 2.69
N LEU A 709 -7.36 1.41 2.86
CA LEU A 709 -7.89 0.35 2.04
C LEU A 709 -9.33 -0.07 2.45
N TYR A 710 -10.20 -0.27 1.45
CA TYR A 710 -11.51 -0.94 1.50
C TYR A 710 -12.67 -0.22 2.20
N SER A 711 -12.46 0.78 3.01
CA SER A 711 -13.55 1.40 3.75
C SER A 711 -13.69 2.87 3.40
N HIS A 712 -14.91 3.35 3.38
CA HIS A 712 -15.19 4.77 3.23
C HIS A 712 -16.46 5.16 3.99
N GLY A 713 -16.57 6.46 4.25
CA GLY A 713 -17.74 7.06 4.87
C GLY A 713 -18.21 8.30 4.14
N TRP A 714 -18.99 9.14 4.83
CA TRP A 714 -19.51 10.36 4.24
C TRP A 714 -18.39 11.37 3.93
N GLY A 715 -17.39 11.55 4.80
CA GLY A 715 -16.24 12.44 4.59
C GLY A 715 -16.17 13.62 5.56
N TRP A 716 -15.61 14.73 5.10
CA TRP A 716 -15.33 15.94 5.90
C TRP A 716 -16.00 17.18 5.33
N MET A 717 -16.71 17.91 6.18
CA MET A 717 -17.28 19.23 5.91
C MET A 717 -16.62 20.26 6.81
N ILE A 718 -16.26 21.42 6.26
CA ILE A 718 -15.64 22.55 6.96
C ILE A 718 -16.44 23.81 6.64
N ASP A 719 -16.85 24.56 7.67
CA ASP A 719 -17.56 25.83 7.54
C ASP A 719 -17.01 26.88 8.52
N ASN A 720 -17.31 28.13 8.29
CA ASN A 720 -16.98 29.25 9.20
C ASN A 720 -15.50 29.30 9.62
N LEU A 721 -14.58 29.11 8.68
CA LEU A 721 -13.14 29.11 8.93
C LEU A 721 -12.65 30.50 9.38
N VAL A 722 -11.98 30.53 10.52
CA VAL A 722 -11.35 31.70 11.11
C VAL A 722 -9.91 31.37 11.49
N ILE A 723 -8.93 32.07 10.96
CA ILE A 723 -7.51 31.91 11.28
C ILE A 723 -7.01 33.24 11.87
N GLN A 724 -6.53 33.19 13.12
CA GLN A 724 -5.93 34.32 13.83
C GLN A 724 -6.81 35.56 13.88
N ASP A 725 -8.10 35.41 14.20
CA ASP A 725 -8.91 36.60 14.54
C ASP A 725 -8.55 37.09 15.95
N PHE A 726 -7.49 37.83 16.03
CA PHE A 726 -7.17 38.59 17.25
C PHE A 726 -8.11 39.74 17.38
N GLY A 727 -9.40 39.67 17.21
CA GLY A 727 -10.29 40.82 17.20
C GLY A 727 -9.50 42.04 17.56
N THR A 728 -9.39 43.04 16.72
CA THR A 728 -8.60 44.25 16.99
C THR A 728 -8.75 44.55 18.48
N ALA A 729 -7.63 44.63 19.23
CA ALA A 729 -7.66 44.81 20.66
C ALA A 729 -8.30 46.15 21.03
N THR A 730 -9.57 46.21 20.92
CA THR A 730 -10.47 47.04 21.66
C THR A 730 -11.06 46.03 22.64
N HIS A 731 -10.68 46.16 23.88
CA HIS A 731 -11.28 45.39 24.97
C HIS A 731 -12.75 45.14 24.68
N SER A 732 -13.19 43.86 24.64
CA SER A 732 -14.58 43.54 24.70
C SER A 732 -15.04 44.03 26.07
N LEU A 733 -15.61 45.17 26.04
CA LEU A 733 -16.57 45.50 27.08
C LEU A 733 -17.77 44.66 26.77
N ALA A 734 -17.97 43.68 27.61
CA ALA A 734 -19.25 43.12 27.71
C ALA A 734 -20.29 44.26 27.96
N ILE A 735 -20.92 44.67 26.83
CA ILE A 735 -22.34 44.75 26.94
C ILE A 735 -22.68 43.24 27.01
N SER A 736 -22.83 42.75 28.22
CA SER A 736 -23.38 41.46 28.48
C SER A 736 -24.75 41.46 27.78
N SER A 737 -24.81 40.82 26.58
CA SER A 737 -26.01 40.66 25.76
C SER A 737 -26.78 41.94 25.41
N GLY A 738 -26.20 42.81 24.60
CA GLY A 738 -26.90 43.92 23.92
C GLY A 738 -26.68 43.93 22.41
N GLU A 739 -27.71 44.09 21.64
CA GLU A 739 -27.63 44.13 20.16
C GLU A 739 -27.76 45.59 19.69
N VAL A 740 -26.83 46.01 18.78
CA VAL A 740 -26.91 47.27 18.06
C VAL A 740 -27.09 47.00 16.60
N LEU A 741 -28.25 47.31 16.06
CA LEU A 741 -28.63 47.07 14.66
C LEU A 741 -28.79 48.41 13.94
N PHE A 742 -28.35 48.42 12.68
CA PHE A 742 -28.60 49.49 11.73
C PHE A 742 -29.26 48.91 10.48
N PHE A 743 -30.43 49.40 10.13
CA PHE A 743 -31.16 48.92 8.94
C PHE A 743 -32.02 50.00 8.29
N PRO A 744 -32.26 49.94 6.96
CA PRO A 744 -31.68 48.98 6.03
C PRO A 744 -30.19 49.20 5.78
N ASN A 745 -29.49 48.18 5.32
CA ASN A 745 -28.11 48.29 4.82
C ASN A 745 -28.04 47.39 3.54
N PRO A 746 -27.88 47.93 2.35
CA PRO A 746 -27.67 49.39 2.02
C PRO A 746 -28.88 50.29 2.36
N ALA A 747 -28.60 51.61 2.61
CA ALA A 747 -29.58 52.59 2.95
C ALA A 747 -29.59 53.78 1.96
N SER A 748 -30.79 54.29 1.71
CA SER A 748 -30.99 55.49 0.90
C SER A 748 -31.92 56.46 1.67
N GLY A 749 -31.36 57.50 2.24
CA GLY A 749 -32.12 58.53 2.95
C GLY A 749 -32.21 58.36 4.46
N LEU A 750 -32.74 57.26 4.97
CA LEU A 750 -32.87 57.01 6.41
C LEU A 750 -32.22 55.69 6.83
N VAL A 751 -31.59 55.67 8.02
CA VAL A 751 -31.08 54.42 8.68
C VAL A 751 -31.70 54.35 10.05
N ASN A 752 -32.37 53.22 10.36
CA ASN A 752 -32.84 52.97 11.72
C ASN A 752 -31.70 52.46 12.59
N LEU A 753 -31.49 53.08 13.75
CA LEU A 753 -30.65 52.56 14.82
C LEU A 753 -31.54 51.93 15.87
N GLN A 754 -31.32 50.65 16.15
CA GLN A 754 -31.96 49.97 17.25
C GLN A 754 -30.85 49.46 18.20
N ILE A 755 -31.00 49.79 19.48
CA ILE A 755 -30.14 49.31 20.55
C ILE A 755 -30.96 48.56 21.55
N GLN A 756 -30.51 47.33 21.91
CA GLN A 756 -31.09 46.52 22.98
C GLN A 756 -29.97 46.21 23.99
N SER A 757 -30.10 46.54 25.23
CA SER A 757 -29.08 46.34 26.27
C SER A 757 -29.73 45.69 27.50
N ASN A 758 -28.99 44.84 28.21
CA ASN A 758 -29.44 44.26 29.46
C ASN A 758 -29.33 45.18 30.67
N GLU A 759 -28.58 46.32 30.52
CA GLU A 759 -28.42 47.34 31.52
C GLU A 759 -28.94 48.69 31.01
N LYS A 760 -29.42 49.55 31.94
CA LYS A 760 -29.84 50.87 31.54
C LYS A 760 -28.63 51.71 31.08
N VAL A 761 -28.69 52.22 29.88
CA VAL A 761 -27.72 53.14 29.31
C VAL A 761 -28.28 54.54 29.38
N SER A 762 -27.61 55.45 30.09
CA SER A 762 -28.11 56.79 30.31
C SER A 762 -27.88 57.70 29.12
N LYS A 763 -26.77 57.54 28.42
CA LYS A 763 -26.38 58.39 27.26
C LYS A 763 -25.42 57.66 26.34
N PHE A 764 -25.53 57.87 25.03
CA PHE A 764 -24.52 57.44 24.04
C PHE A 764 -24.35 58.49 22.94
N ILE A 765 -23.22 58.46 22.23
CA ILE A 765 -22.91 59.33 21.07
C ILE A 765 -22.84 58.44 19.83
N LEU A 766 -23.57 58.81 18.77
CA LEU A 766 -23.39 58.21 17.44
C LEU A 766 -22.43 59.07 16.62
N LYS A 767 -21.32 58.45 16.20
CA LYS A 767 -20.37 59.05 15.28
C LYS A 767 -20.40 58.30 13.98
N THR A 768 -20.33 58.98 12.84
CA THR A 768 -20.23 58.36 11.51
C THR A 768 -19.00 58.85 10.81
N PHE A 769 -18.19 57.95 10.31
CA PHE A 769 -16.98 58.24 9.56
C PHE A 769 -17.11 57.80 8.11
N ASN A 770 -16.58 58.56 7.17
CA ASN A 770 -16.48 58.17 5.78
C ASN A 770 -15.31 57.15 5.54
N ALA A 771 -15.16 56.64 4.30
CA ALA A 771 -14.09 55.70 3.97
C ALA A 771 -12.66 56.27 4.16
N SER A 772 -12.49 57.58 4.23
CA SER A 772 -11.19 58.25 4.50
C SER A 772 -10.97 58.49 6.02
N GLY A 773 -11.87 58.02 6.89
CA GLY A 773 -11.75 58.18 8.33
C GLY A 773 -12.21 59.55 8.85
N ASN A 774 -12.75 60.43 8.02
CA ASN A 774 -13.25 61.73 8.46
C ASN A 774 -14.61 61.61 9.13
N LEU A 775 -14.78 62.28 10.27
CA LEU A 775 -16.05 62.37 10.98
C LEU A 775 -17.04 63.19 10.16
N VAL A 776 -18.20 62.62 9.78
CA VAL A 776 -19.21 63.25 8.93
C VAL A 776 -20.55 63.45 9.67
N TYR A 777 -20.75 62.75 10.76
CA TYR A 777 -21.93 62.87 11.61
C TYR A 777 -21.56 62.64 13.06
N ASN A 778 -22.11 63.43 13.99
CA ASN A 778 -21.88 63.31 15.43
C ASN A 778 -23.11 63.82 16.18
N GLN A 779 -23.79 62.92 16.90
CA GLN A 779 -25.00 63.26 17.66
C GLN A 779 -25.06 62.47 18.99
N SER A 780 -25.50 63.17 20.06
CA SER A 780 -25.67 62.56 21.36
C SER A 780 -27.14 62.21 21.60
N PHE A 781 -27.40 61.04 22.14
CA PHE A 781 -28.74 60.53 22.50
C PHE A 781 -28.81 60.20 24.00
N SER A 782 -29.96 60.45 24.59
CA SER A 782 -30.27 59.99 25.95
C SER A 782 -31.19 58.79 25.90
N MET A 783 -30.86 57.75 26.69
CA MET A 783 -31.61 56.46 26.72
C MET A 783 -31.77 56.09 28.20
N GLU A 784 -32.98 56.24 28.74
CA GLU A 784 -33.26 55.88 30.14
C GLU A 784 -33.91 54.46 30.27
N SER A 785 -33.70 53.64 29.24
CA SER A 785 -34.29 52.29 29.14
C SER A 785 -33.27 51.25 28.67
N THR A 786 -33.65 50.00 28.64
CA THR A 786 -32.87 48.89 28.06
C THR A 786 -33.04 48.74 26.53
N SER A 787 -33.91 49.53 25.91
CA SER A 787 -34.13 49.55 24.46
C SER A 787 -34.24 50.97 23.96
N PHE A 788 -33.65 51.26 22.81
CA PHE A 788 -33.69 52.56 22.13
C PHE A 788 -33.82 52.33 20.62
N GLN A 789 -34.67 53.12 19.98
CA GLN A 789 -34.80 53.16 18.53
C GLN A 789 -34.92 54.59 18.03
N THR A 790 -34.22 54.89 16.95
CA THR A 790 -34.31 56.19 16.27
C THR A 790 -33.99 56.06 14.79
N GLU A 791 -34.43 57.03 14.04
CA GLU A 791 -34.07 57.16 12.60
C GLU A 791 -32.95 58.21 12.47
N ILE A 792 -31.95 57.86 11.63
CA ILE A 792 -30.81 58.69 11.29
C ILE A 792 -30.96 59.16 9.85
N ASP A 793 -31.09 60.46 9.63
CA ASP A 793 -31.11 61.00 8.28
C ASP A 793 -29.72 61.00 7.65
N VAL A 794 -29.54 60.15 6.64
CA VAL A 794 -28.29 59.96 5.88
C VAL A 794 -28.40 60.54 4.46
N SER A 795 -29.52 61.22 4.11
CA SER A 795 -29.79 61.77 2.75
C SER A 795 -28.75 62.79 2.26
N ARG A 796 -27.99 63.36 3.19
CA ARG A 796 -26.90 64.33 2.88
C ARG A 796 -25.53 63.69 2.75
N LEU A 797 -25.41 62.39 2.98
CA LEU A 797 -24.15 61.64 2.81
C LEU A 797 -24.00 61.25 1.34
N VAL A 798 -22.80 61.39 0.84
CA VAL A 798 -22.49 60.96 -0.53
C VAL A 798 -22.52 59.40 -0.59
N PRO A 799 -23.07 58.82 -1.67
CA PRO A 799 -23.05 57.33 -1.82
C PRO A 799 -21.64 56.73 -1.54
N GLY A 800 -21.58 55.70 -0.73
CA GLY A 800 -20.31 55.11 -0.33
C GLY A 800 -20.41 54.35 0.99
N LEU A 801 -19.30 53.72 1.40
CA LEU A 801 -19.18 52.96 2.65
C LEU A 801 -18.88 53.91 3.82
N TYR A 802 -19.64 53.77 4.87
CA TYR A 802 -19.48 54.53 6.14
C TYR A 802 -19.35 53.60 7.35
N LEU A 803 -18.59 54.04 8.32
CA LEU A 803 -18.47 53.42 9.65
C LEU A 803 -19.33 54.18 10.66
N PHE A 804 -20.37 53.54 11.18
CA PHE A 804 -21.23 54.06 12.24
C PHE A 804 -20.72 53.52 13.57
N ALA A 805 -20.43 54.38 14.50
CA ALA A 805 -19.89 54.08 15.82
C ALA A 805 -20.83 54.57 16.91
N VAL A 806 -21.35 53.70 17.75
CA VAL A 806 -22.14 54.00 18.96
C VAL A 806 -21.20 53.99 20.13
N GLU A 807 -21.00 55.11 20.76
CA GLU A 807 -20.12 55.34 21.91
C GLU A 807 -20.95 55.61 23.17
N PRO A 808 -21.17 54.63 24.04
CA PRO A 808 -21.89 54.83 25.29
C PRO A 808 -21.06 55.64 26.32
N GLU A 809 -21.70 56.31 27.28
CA GLU A 809 -21.04 57.12 28.34
C GLU A 809 -20.09 56.28 29.20
N LYS A 810 -20.44 54.99 29.39
CA LYS A 810 -19.61 53.98 30.04
C LYS A 810 -19.71 52.72 29.20
N GLY A 811 -18.59 52.26 28.69
CA GLY A 811 -18.57 51.05 27.86
C GLY A 811 -17.81 51.23 26.57
N GLN A 812 -17.88 50.24 25.69
CA GLN A 812 -17.14 50.27 24.41
C GLN A 812 -17.95 50.87 23.28
N VAL A 813 -17.18 51.40 22.33
CA VAL A 813 -17.71 51.84 21.02
C VAL A 813 -18.08 50.64 20.18
N ILE A 814 -19.34 50.54 19.80
CA ILE A 814 -19.82 49.56 18.88
C ILE A 814 -19.84 50.12 17.47
N THR A 815 -19.18 49.47 16.52
CA THR A 815 -19.11 49.95 15.13
C THR A 815 -19.84 49.00 14.16
N ARG A 816 -20.47 49.61 13.12
CA ARG A 816 -21.10 48.88 12.03
C ARG A 816 -20.76 49.60 10.71
N LYS A 817 -20.56 48.80 9.66
CA LYS A 817 -20.36 49.31 8.31
C LYS A 817 -21.71 49.44 7.62
N ILE A 818 -22.01 50.58 7.09
CA ILE A 818 -23.28 50.87 6.39
C ILE A 818 -22.94 51.43 5.00
N LEU A 819 -23.54 50.82 3.98
CA LEU A 819 -23.45 51.29 2.60
C LEU A 819 -24.59 52.26 2.34
N ILE A 820 -24.25 53.53 1.97
CA ILE A 820 -25.20 54.55 1.55
C ILE A 820 -25.28 54.55 0.03
N GLN A 821 -26.51 54.51 -0.51
CA GLN A 821 -26.79 54.51 -1.96
C GLN A 821 -27.43 55.79 -2.44
#